data_3ac8f639ea5461ea75f2be4c039983d5
#
_entry.id   3ac8f639ea5461ea75f2be4c039983d5
#
_cell.length_a   1.000
_cell.length_b   1.000
_cell.length_c   1.000
_cell.angle_alpha   90.00
_cell.angle_beta   90.00
_cell.angle_gamma   90.00
#
_symmetry.space_group_name_H-M   'P 1'
#
loop_
_entity.id
_entity.type
_entity.pdbx_description
1 polymer ?
#
loop_
_entity_poly.entity_id
_entity_poly.type
_entity_poly.pdbx_seq_one_letter_code
_entity_poly.pdbx_strand_id
1 'polypeptide(L)'
;MASESLQYDAALGGPIRLPDRVDSEQFNEARLAEVKQMLRTVASTENQTKLMHQSLPLHMRRRAMSYNPKRLPRRFRAIHVAQFSRSGMPEKKRRPARKFRRKASNLLKEYERRKQTHVWLETHIWHAKRFHMVAKWGYKVPYSPTRKGYRACYRATAAHCLVQDVSYYGCVELQGAEQVLKESLARFCSERAGLTICARAFVGGKRSGNVWLFEQDRYPVGCVGRVKFVWRPPVEGDDRRTLWIFAHPVFYRKLVEMLVVAFGLKNANRDDEPMEVDEITKNAGNVRTPRYENQTSGVALLELKDTLNYFRLTGPLAHAILSKSLKLYNSSNQSENWFQNWSQDPNNVKTINEQTNFWDKAKNLTSPGELSPGTTLGLLIADPRLNRPRKRTKALPPVVTVSPEPLPELTQHTASSPIWDKTIRDRITQEMVSTHQLNVRRTKECLVPGEPCAFESQIPPIPILLMQNAGSQDGDFKRLGYGAGWDVIVPSGYGLAFWHTLILWGAKPAGLKECTMQAIESGLDSERVPDSVLGRTEAELAFQSSWNSYFAKPNNRRVNYKKLAIASPFRCPWPQLLSEWNAPPTQPDLFVLRDTEQLNKLTLALNRRFNIKSVQLPPNCLIPLLLTLKTRGNPGDNALICLPLRTDFNQNRKNRAANDLSPVYTEPLRKDPAHPERLALRRAHLAHLKRLRARRVRAKRSRQRASPGQLVRIAKPANATLIREQLAKMRELWLPASPESIRGQCSRECFGYVTQSCFSLSEGRVTGLGYVTARGLEKLFKICTKGAFKVLVRGTKSRCYRFASVKVRVE
;
A
#
# COMPACT_ATOMS: atom_id res chain seq x y z
N MET A 1 33.47 43.97 -25.08
CA MET A 1 33.71 42.55 -25.28
C MET A 1 32.46 41.81 -24.75
N ALA A 2 31.68 41.21 -25.65
CA ALA A 2 30.48 40.50 -25.28
C ALA A 2 30.86 39.22 -24.51
N SER A 3 30.34 39.07 -23.29
CA SER A 3 30.41 37.81 -22.55
C SER A 3 29.65 36.74 -23.30
N GLU A 4 30.29 35.87 -24.06
CA GLU A 4 29.69 34.69 -24.58
C GLU A 4 29.21 33.85 -23.40
N SER A 5 27.89 33.73 -23.27
CA SER A 5 27.31 32.88 -22.25
C SER A 5 27.69 31.42 -22.56
N LEU A 6 28.50 30.84 -21.69
CA LEU A 6 28.83 29.41 -21.73
C LEU A 6 27.54 28.59 -21.72
N GLN A 7 27.20 27.96 -22.83
CA GLN A 7 26.06 27.04 -22.91
C GLN A 7 26.38 25.76 -22.10
N TYR A 8 25.59 25.49 -21.10
CA TYR A 8 25.74 24.32 -20.24
C TYR A 8 24.90 23.15 -20.80
N ASP A 9 25.57 22.04 -21.08
CA ASP A 9 24.89 20.80 -21.45
C ASP A 9 24.61 19.95 -20.20
N ALA A 10 23.36 19.91 -19.77
CA ALA A 10 22.93 19.12 -18.63
C ALA A 10 23.06 17.59 -18.85
N ALA A 11 23.18 17.12 -20.08
CA ALA A 11 23.35 15.70 -20.40
C ALA A 11 24.80 15.25 -20.25
N LEU A 12 25.74 16.12 -20.55
CA LEU A 12 27.16 15.89 -20.42
C LEU A 12 27.72 16.36 -19.06
N GLY A 13 26.94 17.13 -18.31
CA GLY A 13 27.31 17.60 -16.97
C GLY A 13 28.35 18.72 -16.97
N GLY A 14 28.51 19.45 -18.09
CA GLY A 14 29.45 20.49 -18.21
C GLY A 14 29.21 21.44 -19.39
N PRO A 15 30.07 22.47 -19.60
CA PRO A 15 29.93 23.39 -20.73
C PRO A 15 30.23 22.68 -22.06
N ILE A 16 29.47 23.04 -23.11
CA ILE A 16 29.54 22.42 -24.44
C ILE A 16 30.87 22.72 -25.14
N ARG A 17 31.48 23.87 -24.83
CA ARG A 17 32.79 24.27 -25.36
C ARG A 17 33.82 24.46 -24.24
N LEU A 18 34.98 23.88 -24.41
CA LEU A 18 36.10 24.15 -23.53
C LEU A 18 36.63 25.57 -23.84
N PRO A 19 37.03 26.34 -22.84
CA PRO A 19 37.60 27.66 -23.06
C PRO A 19 38.91 27.55 -23.83
N ASP A 20 39.09 28.40 -24.85
CA ASP A 20 40.32 28.45 -25.67
C ASP A 20 41.56 28.83 -24.89
N ARG A 21 41.39 29.50 -23.78
CA ARG A 21 42.46 29.86 -22.84
C ARG A 21 42.11 29.44 -21.43
N VAL A 22 43.00 28.74 -20.79
CA VAL A 22 42.88 28.31 -19.39
C VAL A 22 43.84 29.18 -18.57
N ASP A 23 43.29 29.92 -17.62
CA ASP A 23 44.09 30.65 -16.65
C ASP A 23 44.79 29.64 -15.72
N SER A 24 46.13 29.63 -15.72
CA SER A 24 46.92 28.67 -14.95
C SER A 24 46.70 28.80 -13.44
N GLU A 25 46.43 30.00 -12.94
CA GLU A 25 46.21 30.25 -11.52
C GLU A 25 44.83 29.68 -11.10
N GLN A 26 43.77 30.00 -11.82
CA GLN A 26 42.41 29.46 -11.55
C GLN A 26 42.38 27.96 -11.71
N PHE A 27 43.04 27.38 -12.71
CA PHE A 27 43.15 25.94 -12.89
C PHE A 27 43.89 25.28 -11.71
N ASN A 28 45.00 25.84 -11.28
CA ASN A 28 45.76 25.32 -10.15
C ASN A 28 44.95 25.42 -8.84
N GLU A 29 44.28 26.53 -8.59
CA GLU A 29 43.40 26.71 -7.42
C GLU A 29 42.28 25.68 -7.38
N ALA A 30 41.56 25.46 -8.49
CA ALA A 30 40.53 24.47 -8.60
C ALA A 30 41.04 23.03 -8.38
N ARG A 31 42.31 22.73 -8.79
CA ARG A 31 42.96 21.43 -8.65
C ARG A 31 43.71 21.24 -7.32
N LEU A 32 43.96 22.30 -6.59
CA LEU A 32 44.70 22.23 -5.33
C LEU A 32 44.10 21.26 -4.31
N ALA A 33 42.77 21.21 -4.26
CA ALA A 33 42.06 20.25 -3.41
C ALA A 33 42.30 18.80 -3.83
N GLU A 34 42.33 18.49 -5.12
CA GLU A 34 42.61 17.14 -5.65
C GLU A 34 44.08 16.76 -5.40
N VAL A 35 45.05 17.65 -5.66
CA VAL A 35 46.47 17.42 -5.38
C VAL A 35 46.70 17.19 -3.89
N LYS A 36 46.05 17.97 -3.02
CA LYS A 36 46.12 17.80 -1.56
C LYS A 36 45.51 16.47 -1.10
N GLN A 37 44.47 16.02 -1.77
CA GLN A 37 43.86 14.71 -1.51
C GLN A 37 44.73 13.56 -2.02
N MET A 38 45.38 13.71 -3.19
CA MET A 38 46.35 12.73 -3.72
C MET A 38 47.56 12.60 -2.82
N LEU A 39 48.15 13.70 -2.39
CA LEU A 39 49.27 13.74 -1.46
C LEU A 39 48.91 13.06 -0.11
N ARG A 40 47.74 13.37 0.43
CA ARG A 40 47.24 12.68 1.63
C ARG A 40 47.04 11.17 1.40
N THR A 41 46.60 10.77 0.21
CA THR A 41 46.44 9.36 -0.15
C THR A 41 47.79 8.66 -0.26
N VAL A 42 48.79 9.28 -0.87
CA VAL A 42 50.16 8.75 -0.97
C VAL A 42 50.81 8.64 0.40
N ALA A 43 50.77 9.69 1.21
CA ALA A 43 51.29 9.67 2.58
C ALA A 43 50.57 8.63 3.49
N SER A 44 49.28 8.38 3.22
CA SER A 44 48.54 7.35 3.98
C SER A 44 48.84 5.92 3.51
N THR A 45 49.40 5.71 2.33
CA THR A 45 49.74 4.38 1.80
C THR A 45 51.00 3.79 2.39
N GLU A 46 51.97 4.63 2.78
CA GLU A 46 53.24 4.15 3.36
C GLU A 46 53.07 3.54 4.76
N ASN A 47 52.10 3.98 5.55
CA ASN A 47 51.89 3.55 6.93
C ASN A 47 50.53 2.88 7.18
N GLN A 48 49.91 2.22 6.18
CA GLN A 48 48.60 1.64 6.37
C GLN A 48 48.64 0.30 7.10
N THR A 49 48.19 0.29 8.34
CA THR A 49 47.78 -0.90 9.09
C THR A 49 46.35 -1.41 8.70
N LYS A 50 45.63 -0.62 7.91
CA LYS A 50 44.25 -0.95 7.50
C LYS A 50 44.23 -1.89 6.30
N LEU A 51 43.38 -2.92 6.37
CA LEU A 51 43.15 -3.78 5.23
C LEU A 51 42.52 -2.97 4.08
N MET A 52 42.81 -3.38 2.84
CA MET A 52 42.37 -2.67 1.66
C MET A 52 40.87 -2.41 1.61
N HIS A 53 40.05 -3.38 2.03
CA HIS A 53 38.60 -3.21 2.08
C HIS A 53 38.13 -2.13 3.08
N GLN A 54 38.94 -1.79 4.07
CA GLN A 54 38.69 -0.71 5.04
C GLN A 54 39.06 0.66 4.48
N SER A 55 40.00 0.72 3.53
CA SER A 55 40.37 1.96 2.86
C SER A 55 39.46 2.36 1.70
N LEU A 56 38.63 1.45 1.19
CA LEU A 56 37.67 1.71 0.11
C LEU A 56 36.56 2.69 0.52
N PRO A 57 36.00 3.47 -0.44
CA PRO A 57 34.83 4.29 -0.21
C PRO A 57 33.66 3.50 0.37
N LEU A 58 32.81 4.11 1.18
CA LEU A 58 31.70 3.45 1.90
C LEU A 58 30.80 2.59 1.00
N HIS A 59 30.52 3.06 -0.21
CA HIS A 59 29.67 2.35 -1.16
C HIS A 59 30.31 1.06 -1.72
N MET A 60 31.64 0.95 -1.70
CA MET A 60 32.38 -0.23 -2.15
C MET A 60 32.73 -1.21 -1.01
N ARG A 61 32.76 -0.74 0.24
CA ARG A 61 33.11 -1.57 1.42
C ARG A 61 32.21 -2.77 1.59
N ARG A 62 30.91 -2.62 1.35
CA ARG A 62 29.94 -3.71 1.49
C ARG A 62 30.25 -4.92 0.59
N ARG A 63 30.77 -4.70 -0.62
CA ARG A 63 31.15 -5.76 -1.55
C ARG A 63 32.49 -6.40 -1.13
N ALA A 64 33.43 -5.58 -0.67
CA ALA A 64 34.73 -5.99 -0.24
C ALA A 64 34.73 -6.77 1.09
N MET A 65 33.83 -6.44 2.02
CA MET A 65 33.66 -7.14 3.31
C MET A 65 33.23 -8.62 3.20
N SER A 66 32.92 -9.11 2.01
CA SER A 66 32.66 -10.54 1.81
C SER A 66 33.91 -11.41 1.74
N TYR A 67 35.10 -10.83 1.80
CA TYR A 67 36.40 -11.49 1.66
C TYR A 67 36.56 -12.26 0.35
N ASN A 68 35.74 -12.01 -0.65
CA ASN A 68 35.83 -12.67 -1.96
C ASN A 68 36.57 -11.75 -2.95
N PRO A 69 37.79 -12.10 -3.41
CA PRO A 69 38.56 -11.26 -4.33
C PRO A 69 37.79 -10.93 -5.62
N LYS A 70 36.93 -11.84 -6.10
CA LYS A 70 36.13 -11.65 -7.32
C LYS A 70 35.14 -10.46 -7.22
N ARG A 71 34.81 -10.02 -5.99
CA ARG A 71 33.91 -8.87 -5.77
C ARG A 71 34.60 -7.51 -5.82
N LEU A 72 35.95 -7.52 -5.87
CA LEU A 72 36.77 -6.32 -6.01
C LEU A 72 37.07 -6.04 -7.49
N PRO A 73 37.25 -4.78 -7.88
CA PRO A 73 37.83 -4.43 -9.18
C PRO A 73 39.14 -5.18 -9.42
N ARG A 74 39.40 -5.57 -10.69
CA ARG A 74 40.53 -6.43 -11.06
C ARG A 74 41.86 -5.90 -10.51
N ARG A 75 42.11 -4.58 -10.57
CA ARG A 75 43.33 -3.90 -10.08
C ARG A 75 43.64 -4.10 -8.59
N PHE A 76 42.62 -4.35 -7.77
CA PHE A 76 42.73 -4.50 -6.30
C PHE A 76 42.78 -5.95 -5.81
N ARG A 77 42.60 -6.91 -6.70
CA ARG A 77 42.49 -8.34 -6.29
C ARG A 77 43.81 -8.90 -5.78
N ALA A 78 44.91 -8.58 -6.47
CA ALA A 78 46.27 -9.04 -6.10
C ALA A 78 46.68 -8.52 -4.71
N ILE A 79 46.52 -7.22 -4.48
CA ILE A 79 46.84 -6.57 -3.19
C ILE A 79 45.97 -7.16 -2.06
N HIS A 80 44.67 -7.39 -2.30
CA HIS A 80 43.75 -7.96 -1.34
C HIS A 80 44.16 -9.40 -0.97
N VAL A 81 44.53 -10.23 -1.95
CA VAL A 81 44.99 -11.61 -1.70
C VAL A 81 46.31 -11.60 -0.92
N ALA A 82 47.27 -10.74 -1.30
CA ALA A 82 48.57 -10.59 -0.60
C ALA A 82 48.40 -10.17 0.87
N GLN A 83 47.49 -9.23 1.15
CA GLN A 83 47.16 -8.83 2.53
C GLN A 83 46.56 -9.99 3.33
N PHE A 84 45.67 -10.79 2.73
CA PHE A 84 45.09 -11.95 3.43
C PHE A 84 46.05 -13.11 3.61
N SER A 85 47.03 -13.32 2.74
CA SER A 85 48.08 -14.34 2.95
C SER A 85 48.96 -14.02 4.15
N ARG A 86 49.20 -12.69 4.41
CA ARG A 86 49.97 -12.25 5.58
C ARG A 86 49.18 -12.27 6.89
N SER A 87 47.92 -11.89 6.87
CA SER A 87 47.07 -11.77 8.08
C SER A 87 46.24 -13.00 8.43
N GLY A 88 46.34 -14.09 7.63
CA GLY A 88 45.47 -15.23 7.75
C GLY A 88 44.07 -15.00 7.16
N MET A 89 43.55 -15.97 6.43
CA MET A 89 42.15 -15.89 6.00
C MET A 89 41.22 -16.20 7.17
N PRO A 90 40.21 -15.39 7.45
CA PRO A 90 39.19 -15.76 8.44
C PRO A 90 38.58 -17.09 8.01
N GLU A 91 38.40 -18.00 8.95
CA GLU A 91 37.72 -19.29 8.71
C GLU A 91 36.41 -19.05 7.96
N LYS A 92 36.23 -19.72 6.85
CA LYS A 92 34.94 -19.71 6.13
C LYS A 92 33.89 -20.36 7.05
N LYS A 93 33.23 -19.56 7.86
CA LYS A 93 32.03 -20.01 8.58
C LYS A 93 31.08 -20.59 7.54
N ARG A 94 30.94 -21.93 7.54
CA ARG A 94 29.94 -22.61 6.71
C ARG A 94 28.60 -22.01 7.05
N ARG A 95 28.09 -21.20 6.13
CA ARG A 95 26.75 -20.66 6.30
C ARG A 95 25.78 -21.83 6.34
N PRO A 96 24.87 -21.89 7.33
CA PRO A 96 23.86 -22.95 7.34
C PRO A 96 23.17 -23.00 5.99
N ALA A 97 23.00 -24.21 5.44
CA ALA A 97 22.32 -24.42 4.15
C ALA A 97 20.90 -23.87 4.26
N ARG A 98 20.66 -22.69 3.70
CA ARG A 98 19.31 -22.12 3.66
C ARG A 98 18.56 -22.75 2.49
N LYS A 99 17.31 -23.18 2.73
CA LYS A 99 16.42 -23.76 1.71
C LYS A 99 16.39 -22.95 0.40
N PHE A 100 16.48 -21.63 0.49
CA PHE A 100 16.47 -20.72 -0.66
C PHE A 100 17.83 -20.59 -1.40
N ARG A 101 18.89 -21.27 -0.94
CA ARG A 101 20.19 -21.33 -1.65
C ARG A 101 20.38 -22.61 -2.43
N ARG A 102 19.49 -23.57 -2.28
CA ARG A 102 19.49 -24.74 -3.15
C ARG A 102 19.24 -24.24 -4.58
N LYS A 103 20.15 -24.54 -5.50
CA LYS A 103 19.82 -24.44 -6.92
C LYS A 103 18.73 -25.47 -7.16
N ALA A 104 17.55 -25.00 -7.48
CA ALA A 104 16.47 -25.91 -7.84
C ALA A 104 16.86 -26.57 -9.17
N SER A 105 16.82 -27.90 -9.22
CA SER A 105 16.97 -28.66 -10.47
C SER A 105 15.81 -28.35 -11.42
N ASN A 106 14.62 -28.17 -10.88
CA ASN A 106 13.44 -27.73 -11.61
C ASN A 106 12.87 -26.47 -10.96
N LEU A 107 12.93 -25.34 -11.70
CA LEU A 107 12.50 -24.04 -11.23
C LEU A 107 10.98 -23.96 -11.06
N LEU A 108 10.20 -24.64 -11.89
CA LEU A 108 8.74 -24.66 -11.83
C LEU A 108 8.26 -25.34 -10.55
N LYS A 109 8.77 -26.53 -10.23
CA LYS A 109 8.48 -27.23 -8.96
C LYS A 109 8.86 -26.41 -7.72
N GLU A 110 9.93 -25.62 -7.78
CA GLU A 110 10.30 -24.73 -6.68
C GLU A 110 9.32 -23.54 -6.56
N TYR A 111 8.79 -23.03 -7.66
CA TYR A 111 7.75 -22.01 -7.64
C TYR A 111 6.43 -22.54 -7.09
N GLU A 112 6.01 -23.72 -7.51
CA GLU A 112 4.82 -24.42 -6.99
C GLU A 112 4.93 -24.62 -5.47
N ARG A 113 6.05 -25.15 -5.00
CA ARG A 113 6.32 -25.31 -3.57
C ARG A 113 6.23 -23.99 -2.78
N ARG A 114 6.64 -22.88 -3.39
CA ARG A 114 6.56 -21.55 -2.73
C ARG A 114 5.16 -20.97 -2.78
N LYS A 115 4.37 -21.29 -3.79
CA LYS A 115 2.97 -20.86 -3.89
C LYS A 115 2.08 -21.49 -2.83
N GLN A 116 2.39 -22.69 -2.34
CA GLN A 116 1.63 -23.40 -1.31
C GLN A 116 1.40 -22.60 -0.02
N THR A 117 2.32 -21.69 0.32
CA THR A 117 2.20 -20.89 1.55
C THR A 117 1.44 -19.58 1.36
N HIS A 118 1.50 -18.99 0.18
CA HIS A 118 0.87 -17.69 -0.15
C HIS A 118 0.61 -17.62 -1.64
N VAL A 119 -0.56 -17.15 -2.02
CA VAL A 119 -0.94 -16.92 -3.40
C VAL A 119 -0.02 -15.88 -4.05
N TRP A 120 0.38 -16.11 -5.28
CA TRP A 120 1.19 -15.19 -6.08
C TRP A 120 0.31 -14.52 -7.13
N LEU A 121 0.40 -13.20 -7.22
CA LEU A 121 -0.16 -12.45 -8.34
C LEU A 121 0.58 -12.80 -9.64
N GLU A 122 -0.04 -12.65 -10.78
CA GLU A 122 0.61 -12.94 -12.08
C GLU A 122 1.90 -12.12 -12.29
N THR A 123 1.96 -10.91 -11.75
CA THR A 123 3.14 -10.04 -11.80
C THR A 123 4.21 -10.37 -10.74
N HIS A 124 3.98 -11.38 -9.90
CA HIS A 124 4.84 -11.68 -8.74
C HIS A 124 6.32 -11.81 -9.08
N ILE A 125 6.65 -12.58 -10.12
CA ILE A 125 8.06 -12.86 -10.50
C ILE A 125 8.77 -11.57 -10.92
N TRP A 126 8.05 -10.68 -11.62
CA TRP A 126 8.57 -9.36 -11.99
C TRP A 126 8.85 -8.49 -10.76
N HIS A 127 7.91 -8.47 -9.81
CA HIS A 127 8.03 -7.72 -8.56
C HIS A 127 9.11 -8.28 -7.64
N ALA A 128 9.20 -9.60 -7.49
CA ALA A 128 10.17 -10.24 -6.58
C ALA A 128 11.63 -9.89 -6.92
N LYS A 129 11.93 -9.55 -8.18
CA LYS A 129 13.26 -9.10 -8.62
C LYS A 129 13.55 -7.63 -8.29
N ARG A 130 12.52 -6.80 -8.08
CA ARG A 130 12.60 -5.33 -8.02
C ARG A 130 12.08 -4.73 -6.72
N PHE A 131 11.27 -5.47 -5.96
CA PHE A 131 10.60 -5.02 -4.76
C PHE A 131 10.95 -5.88 -3.54
N HIS A 132 10.82 -5.28 -2.36
CA HIS A 132 10.70 -6.02 -1.12
C HIS A 132 9.30 -6.60 -1.04
N MET A 133 9.19 -7.93 -1.00
CA MET A 133 7.92 -8.64 -0.95
C MET A 133 7.52 -8.93 0.50
N VAL A 134 6.25 -8.75 0.80
CA VAL A 134 5.66 -9.04 2.11
C VAL A 134 4.53 -10.06 1.96
N ALA A 135 4.38 -10.92 2.96
CA ALA A 135 3.23 -11.80 3.05
C ALA A 135 2.13 -11.09 3.83
N LYS A 136 1.00 -10.84 3.20
CA LYS A 136 -0.18 -10.20 3.78
C LYS A 136 -1.44 -10.80 3.15
N TRP A 137 -2.48 -10.94 3.94
CA TRP A 137 -3.83 -11.31 3.50
C TRP A 137 -3.92 -12.60 2.67
N GLY A 138 -3.01 -13.55 2.90
CA GLY A 138 -2.88 -14.77 2.12
C GLY A 138 -2.06 -14.64 0.84
N TYR A 139 -1.66 -13.44 0.45
CA TYR A 139 -0.89 -13.15 -0.76
C TYR A 139 0.56 -12.78 -0.48
N LYS A 140 1.41 -12.92 -1.49
CA LYS A 140 2.78 -12.40 -1.51
C LYS A 140 2.84 -11.14 -2.37
N VAL A 141 2.67 -9.96 -1.74
CA VAL A 141 2.52 -8.66 -2.41
C VAL A 141 3.78 -7.79 -2.37
N PRO A 142 3.98 -6.88 -3.35
CA PRO A 142 5.08 -5.92 -3.34
C PRO A 142 4.86 -4.84 -2.28
N TYR A 143 5.82 -4.68 -1.36
CA TYR A 143 5.74 -3.68 -0.29
C TYR A 143 6.35 -2.34 -0.70
N SER A 144 7.60 -2.36 -1.15
CA SER A 144 8.31 -1.15 -1.60
C SER A 144 9.45 -1.50 -2.56
N PRO A 145 9.83 -0.61 -3.48
CA PRO A 145 10.95 -0.83 -4.38
C PRO A 145 12.26 -1.07 -3.61
N THR A 146 13.15 -1.90 -4.16
CA THR A 146 14.49 -2.13 -3.59
C THR A 146 15.38 -0.89 -3.65
N ARG A 147 15.13 0.01 -4.62
CA ARG A 147 15.73 1.34 -4.69
C ARG A 147 14.78 2.37 -4.10
N LYS A 148 15.32 3.34 -3.36
CA LYS A 148 14.50 4.43 -2.80
C LYS A 148 13.80 5.18 -3.94
N GLY A 149 12.47 5.13 -3.96
CA GLY A 149 11.65 5.66 -5.04
C GLY A 149 10.54 6.61 -4.61
N TYR A 150 10.47 7.02 -3.33
CA TYR A 150 9.37 7.79 -2.78
C TYR A 150 9.05 9.08 -3.58
N ARG A 151 10.05 9.95 -3.78
CA ARG A 151 9.87 11.17 -4.57
C ARG A 151 9.50 10.87 -6.03
N ALA A 152 10.04 9.81 -6.61
CA ALA A 152 9.71 9.41 -7.98
C ALA A 152 8.27 8.90 -8.09
N CYS A 153 7.75 8.20 -7.08
CA CYS A 153 6.36 7.77 -7.04
C CYS A 153 5.41 8.96 -6.85
N TYR A 154 5.73 9.90 -5.95
CA TYR A 154 4.97 11.14 -5.82
C TYR A 154 4.90 11.93 -7.14
N ARG A 155 6.05 12.13 -7.81
CA ARG A 155 6.08 12.78 -9.13
C ARG A 155 5.28 12.02 -10.19
N ALA A 156 5.27 10.69 -10.12
CA ALA A 156 4.46 9.87 -11.01
C ALA A 156 2.98 10.15 -10.82
N THR A 157 2.50 10.22 -9.57
CA THR A 157 1.08 10.53 -9.30
C THR A 157 0.73 12.00 -9.60
N ALA A 158 1.66 12.94 -9.34
CA ALA A 158 1.38 14.37 -9.51
C ALA A 158 1.53 14.88 -10.96
N ALA A 159 2.46 14.29 -11.74
CA ALA A 159 2.82 14.83 -13.06
C ALA A 159 2.98 13.75 -14.16
N HIS A 160 2.89 12.48 -13.84
CA HIS A 160 3.08 11.38 -14.80
C HIS A 160 2.01 10.30 -14.60
N CYS A 161 2.43 9.05 -14.43
CA CYS A 161 1.54 7.93 -14.10
C CYS A 161 2.23 6.92 -13.19
N LEU A 162 1.55 6.56 -12.11
CA LEU A 162 1.87 5.48 -11.21
C LEU A 162 1.00 4.27 -11.53
N VAL A 163 1.56 3.06 -11.57
CA VAL A 163 0.80 1.82 -11.77
C VAL A 163 0.97 0.88 -10.57
N GLN A 164 -0.12 0.28 -10.14
CA GLN A 164 -0.20 -0.68 -9.03
C GLN A 164 -0.93 -1.93 -9.48
N ASP A 165 -0.43 -3.08 -9.07
CA ASP A 165 -1.15 -4.34 -9.19
C ASP A 165 -1.95 -4.55 -7.90
N VAL A 166 -3.26 -4.45 -8.02
CA VAL A 166 -4.22 -4.63 -6.94
C VAL A 166 -5.10 -5.88 -7.16
N SER A 167 -4.62 -6.84 -7.95
CA SER A 167 -5.33 -8.08 -8.27
C SER A 167 -5.59 -8.99 -7.05
N TYR A 168 -5.11 -8.61 -5.88
CA TYR A 168 -5.47 -9.27 -4.62
C TYR A 168 -6.87 -8.89 -4.10
N TYR A 169 -7.53 -7.88 -4.68
CA TYR A 169 -8.95 -7.62 -4.40
C TYR A 169 -9.79 -8.75 -4.99
N GLY A 170 -10.66 -9.32 -4.16
CA GLY A 170 -11.61 -10.32 -4.63
C GLY A 170 -12.81 -9.65 -5.28
N CYS A 171 -13.30 -10.22 -6.37
CA CYS A 171 -14.53 -9.80 -7.02
C CYS A 171 -15.65 -10.78 -6.67
N VAL A 172 -16.83 -10.26 -6.34
CA VAL A 172 -18.07 -11.00 -6.17
C VAL A 172 -19.04 -10.56 -7.26
N GLU A 173 -19.59 -11.49 -8.00
CA GLU A 173 -20.64 -11.25 -9.00
C GLU A 173 -21.99 -11.64 -8.40
N LEU A 174 -22.94 -10.69 -8.38
CA LEU A 174 -24.34 -10.91 -8.00
C LEU A 174 -25.21 -10.77 -9.23
N GLN A 175 -26.10 -11.73 -9.43
CA GLN A 175 -27.07 -11.74 -10.52
C GLN A 175 -28.47 -11.93 -9.95
N GLY A 176 -29.46 -11.17 -10.45
CA GLY A 176 -30.85 -11.27 -10.01
C GLY A 176 -31.71 -10.11 -10.54
N ALA A 177 -32.99 -10.14 -10.21
CA ALA A 177 -33.91 -9.04 -10.53
C ALA A 177 -33.44 -7.74 -9.85
N GLU A 178 -33.50 -6.63 -10.57
CA GLU A 178 -32.99 -5.33 -10.10
C GLU A 178 -33.56 -4.91 -8.76
N GLN A 179 -34.87 -5.05 -8.60
CA GLN A 179 -35.58 -4.64 -7.39
C GLN A 179 -35.14 -5.47 -6.16
N VAL A 180 -35.05 -6.78 -6.31
CA VAL A 180 -34.63 -7.71 -5.22
C VAL A 180 -33.19 -7.39 -4.78
N LEU A 181 -32.30 -7.12 -5.74
CA LEU A 181 -30.92 -6.73 -5.43
C LEU A 181 -30.86 -5.40 -4.70
N LYS A 182 -31.63 -4.40 -5.14
CA LYS A 182 -31.64 -3.07 -4.51
C LYS A 182 -32.17 -3.12 -3.07
N GLU A 183 -33.30 -3.79 -2.84
CA GLU A 183 -33.91 -3.89 -1.50
C GLU A 183 -32.97 -4.52 -0.48
N SER A 184 -32.35 -5.61 -0.85
CA SER A 184 -31.40 -6.30 0.04
C SER A 184 -30.09 -5.53 0.24
N LEU A 185 -29.52 -4.92 -0.83
CA LEU A 185 -28.28 -4.19 -0.74
C LEU A 185 -28.44 -2.84 -0.04
N ALA A 186 -29.60 -2.21 -0.06
CA ALA A 186 -29.87 -0.97 0.66
C ALA A 186 -29.67 -1.12 2.17
N ARG A 187 -29.93 -2.31 2.72
CA ARG A 187 -29.77 -2.62 4.15
C ARG A 187 -28.31 -2.65 4.62
N PHE A 188 -27.34 -2.73 3.71
CA PHE A 188 -25.91 -2.69 4.00
C PHE A 188 -25.28 -1.32 3.82
N CYS A 189 -26.02 -0.34 3.32
CA CYS A 189 -25.54 1.00 2.99
C CYS A 189 -26.40 2.06 3.67
N SER A 190 -25.91 3.29 3.75
CA SER A 190 -26.71 4.43 4.21
C SER A 190 -26.50 5.63 3.31
N GLU A 191 -27.59 6.27 2.89
CA GLU A 191 -27.58 7.51 2.11
C GLU A 191 -26.89 8.69 2.85
N ARG A 192 -26.89 8.65 4.18
CA ARG A 192 -26.18 9.65 5.00
C ARG A 192 -24.66 9.59 4.79
N ALA A 193 -24.12 8.42 4.41
CA ALA A 193 -22.70 8.24 4.12
C ALA A 193 -22.33 8.55 2.65
N GLY A 194 -23.26 9.01 1.84
CA GLY A 194 -23.10 9.34 0.42
C GLY A 194 -23.94 8.46 -0.50
N LEU A 195 -23.61 8.46 -1.80
CA LEU A 195 -24.34 7.70 -2.80
C LEU A 195 -24.19 6.18 -2.53
N THR A 196 -25.32 5.48 -2.44
CA THR A 196 -25.37 4.02 -2.21
C THR A 196 -25.23 3.23 -3.51
N ILE A 197 -25.09 1.91 -3.41
CA ILE A 197 -25.04 0.99 -4.55
C ILE A 197 -26.31 1.10 -5.41
N CYS A 198 -27.43 1.43 -4.79
CA CYS A 198 -28.77 1.50 -5.42
C CYS A 198 -29.06 2.84 -6.09
N ALA A 199 -28.13 3.80 -6.03
CA ALA A 199 -28.35 5.13 -6.59
C ALA A 199 -28.48 5.07 -8.12
N ARG A 200 -29.43 5.84 -8.69
CA ARG A 200 -29.71 5.92 -10.15
C ARG A 200 -28.46 6.20 -10.99
N ALA A 201 -27.51 6.96 -10.44
CA ALA A 201 -26.25 7.30 -11.12
C ALA A 201 -25.40 6.07 -11.46
N PHE A 202 -25.55 4.96 -10.74
CA PHE A 202 -24.77 3.74 -10.89
C PHE A 202 -25.51 2.59 -11.55
N VAL A 203 -26.81 2.47 -11.28
CA VAL A 203 -27.63 1.34 -11.75
C VAL A 203 -27.65 1.22 -13.28
N GLY A 204 -27.56 2.33 -14.01
CA GLY A 204 -27.44 2.32 -15.47
C GLY A 204 -26.15 1.70 -16.02
N GLY A 205 -25.18 1.33 -15.17
CA GLY A 205 -23.93 0.69 -15.57
C GLY A 205 -22.88 1.61 -16.20
N LYS A 206 -23.23 2.87 -16.46
CA LYS A 206 -22.34 3.87 -17.08
C LYS A 206 -21.25 4.36 -16.11
N ARG A 207 -21.45 4.18 -14.81
CA ARG A 207 -20.54 4.66 -13.76
C ARG A 207 -20.30 3.61 -12.69
N SER A 208 -19.07 3.51 -12.24
CA SER A 208 -18.65 2.76 -11.06
C SER A 208 -18.69 3.63 -9.81
N GLY A 209 -18.92 3.03 -8.63
CA GLY A 209 -18.96 3.73 -7.36
C GLY A 209 -18.05 3.10 -6.30
N ASN A 210 -17.88 3.84 -5.20
CA ASN A 210 -17.28 3.33 -3.98
C ASN A 210 -18.27 3.56 -2.83
N VAL A 211 -18.44 2.58 -1.96
CA VAL A 211 -19.39 2.67 -0.86
C VAL A 211 -18.82 2.01 0.40
N TRP A 212 -19.22 2.51 1.56
CA TRP A 212 -19.00 1.85 2.83
C TRP A 212 -20.10 0.85 3.09
N LEU A 213 -19.72 -0.41 3.36
CA LEU A 213 -20.63 -1.47 3.75
C LEU A 213 -20.65 -1.64 5.26
N PHE A 214 -21.84 -1.86 5.79
CA PHE A 214 -22.10 -2.11 7.19
C PHE A 214 -22.71 -3.52 7.34
N GLU A 215 -22.76 -4.03 8.55
CA GLU A 215 -23.61 -5.18 8.87
C GLU A 215 -25.08 -4.79 8.67
N GLN A 216 -25.91 -5.74 8.30
CA GLN A 216 -27.31 -5.51 7.93
C GLN A 216 -28.04 -4.65 8.98
N ASP A 217 -28.61 -3.52 8.56
CA ASP A 217 -29.38 -2.55 9.36
C ASP A 217 -28.64 -1.99 10.60
N ARG A 218 -27.30 -2.05 10.63
CA ARG A 218 -26.51 -1.60 11.80
C ARG A 218 -25.85 -0.23 11.65
N TYR A 219 -26.10 0.50 10.56
CA TYR A 219 -25.53 1.86 10.45
C TYR A 219 -25.91 2.74 11.65
N PRO A 220 -24.99 3.54 12.21
CA PRO A 220 -23.60 3.84 11.79
C PRO A 220 -22.55 2.86 12.33
N VAL A 221 -22.94 1.87 13.10
CA VAL A 221 -22.07 0.86 13.71
C VAL A 221 -21.90 -0.34 12.77
N GLY A 222 -20.98 -1.26 13.09
CA GLY A 222 -20.79 -2.50 12.32
C GLY A 222 -20.16 -2.30 10.94
N CYS A 223 -19.31 -1.29 10.76
CA CYS A 223 -18.60 -1.06 9.51
C CYS A 223 -17.75 -2.27 9.11
N VAL A 224 -18.02 -2.80 7.94
CA VAL A 224 -17.27 -3.92 7.34
C VAL A 224 -16.06 -3.40 6.58
N GLY A 225 -16.29 -2.49 5.64
CA GLY A 225 -15.23 -1.89 4.84
C GLY A 225 -15.74 -1.15 3.62
N ARG A 226 -14.82 -0.52 2.92
CA ARG A 226 -15.11 0.19 1.67
C ARG A 226 -14.92 -0.75 0.50
N VAL A 227 -15.90 -0.80 -0.40
CA VAL A 227 -15.87 -1.59 -1.63
C VAL A 227 -16.00 -0.70 -2.85
N LYS A 228 -15.43 -1.13 -3.96
CA LYS A 228 -15.72 -0.58 -5.28
C LYS A 228 -16.73 -1.48 -5.97
N PHE A 229 -17.67 -0.89 -6.68
CA PHE A 229 -18.70 -1.65 -7.37
C PHE A 229 -19.00 -1.07 -8.75
N VAL A 230 -19.55 -1.92 -9.61
CA VAL A 230 -20.01 -1.54 -10.95
C VAL A 230 -21.15 -2.45 -11.36
N TRP A 231 -22.21 -1.86 -11.85
CA TRP A 231 -23.34 -2.57 -12.47
C TRP A 231 -23.02 -2.87 -13.93
N ARG A 232 -23.39 -4.04 -14.40
CA ARG A 232 -23.42 -4.31 -15.83
C ARG A 232 -24.54 -3.44 -16.46
N PRO A 233 -24.28 -2.78 -17.60
CA PRO A 233 -25.34 -2.12 -18.34
C PRO A 233 -26.51 -3.07 -18.61
N PRO A 234 -27.75 -2.60 -18.60
CA PRO A 234 -28.92 -3.44 -18.90
C PRO A 234 -28.77 -4.04 -20.29
N VAL A 235 -29.17 -5.30 -20.44
CA VAL A 235 -29.20 -6.01 -21.71
C VAL A 235 -30.65 -6.01 -22.18
N GLU A 236 -30.90 -5.66 -23.42
CA GLU A 236 -32.25 -5.66 -23.99
C GLU A 236 -32.84 -7.08 -23.95
N GLY A 237 -34.04 -7.21 -23.36
CA GLY A 237 -34.73 -8.49 -23.21
C GLY A 237 -34.35 -9.34 -22.02
N ASP A 238 -33.42 -8.88 -21.14
CA ASP A 238 -33.06 -9.57 -19.91
C ASP A 238 -33.36 -8.69 -18.69
N ASP A 239 -34.34 -9.10 -17.86
CA ASP A 239 -34.67 -8.42 -16.60
C ASP A 239 -33.66 -8.67 -15.50
N ARG A 240 -32.74 -9.59 -15.68
CA ARG A 240 -31.67 -9.89 -14.74
C ARG A 240 -30.56 -8.86 -14.82
N ARG A 241 -30.17 -8.37 -13.67
CA ARG A 241 -29.04 -7.42 -13.55
C ARG A 241 -27.84 -8.11 -12.93
N THR A 242 -26.67 -7.71 -13.35
CA THR A 242 -25.39 -8.19 -12.84
C THR A 242 -24.63 -7.06 -12.15
N LEU A 243 -24.12 -7.33 -10.95
CA LEU A 243 -23.31 -6.39 -10.16
C LEU A 243 -21.98 -7.03 -9.78
N TRP A 244 -20.89 -6.34 -10.05
CA TRP A 244 -19.58 -6.69 -9.51
C TRP A 244 -19.24 -5.85 -8.29
N ILE A 245 -18.78 -6.51 -7.21
CA ILE A 245 -18.31 -5.88 -5.98
C ILE A 245 -16.86 -6.30 -5.75
N PHE A 246 -15.96 -5.34 -5.75
CA PHE A 246 -14.54 -5.54 -5.47
C PHE A 246 -14.25 -5.25 -4.00
N ALA A 247 -13.83 -6.28 -3.26
CA ALA A 247 -13.59 -6.21 -1.82
C ALA A 247 -12.13 -6.55 -1.47
N HIS A 248 -11.62 -5.90 -0.44
CA HIS A 248 -10.29 -6.20 0.08
C HIS A 248 -10.24 -7.59 0.72
N PRO A 249 -9.19 -8.40 0.53
CA PRO A 249 -9.12 -9.80 0.97
C PRO A 249 -9.36 -10.02 2.47
N VAL A 250 -9.10 -9.03 3.32
CA VAL A 250 -9.31 -9.13 4.77
C VAL A 250 -10.78 -9.34 5.15
N PHE A 251 -11.69 -8.70 4.44
CA PHE A 251 -13.13 -8.81 4.73
C PHE A 251 -13.93 -9.47 3.60
N TYR A 252 -13.26 -9.93 2.54
CA TYR A 252 -13.90 -10.59 1.40
C TYR A 252 -14.79 -11.76 1.83
N ARG A 253 -14.28 -12.64 2.68
CA ARG A 253 -15.04 -13.79 3.18
C ARG A 253 -16.26 -13.36 4.01
N LYS A 254 -16.08 -12.37 4.89
CA LYS A 254 -17.20 -11.81 5.67
C LYS A 254 -18.26 -11.20 4.74
N LEU A 255 -17.86 -10.52 3.67
CA LEU A 255 -18.78 -9.99 2.66
C LEU A 255 -19.58 -11.11 1.99
N VAL A 256 -18.93 -12.18 1.53
CA VAL A 256 -19.62 -13.32 0.92
C VAL A 256 -20.61 -13.95 1.91
N GLU A 257 -20.19 -14.20 3.15
CA GLU A 257 -21.06 -14.76 4.20
C GLU A 257 -22.30 -13.86 4.46
N MET A 258 -22.11 -12.55 4.51
CA MET A 258 -23.20 -11.58 4.69
C MET A 258 -24.18 -11.60 3.51
N LEU A 259 -23.68 -11.64 2.28
CA LEU A 259 -24.52 -11.69 1.08
C LEU A 259 -25.27 -13.03 0.98
N VAL A 260 -24.62 -14.15 1.29
CA VAL A 260 -25.23 -15.48 1.32
C VAL A 260 -26.40 -15.52 2.31
N VAL A 261 -26.23 -14.96 3.51
CA VAL A 261 -27.29 -14.89 4.53
C VAL A 261 -28.40 -13.94 4.07
N ALA A 262 -28.08 -12.75 3.58
CA ALA A 262 -29.10 -11.75 3.22
C ALA A 262 -30.01 -12.16 2.06
N PHE A 263 -29.46 -12.89 1.09
CA PHE A 263 -30.23 -13.40 -0.06
C PHE A 263 -30.71 -14.85 0.12
N GLY A 264 -30.43 -15.48 1.28
CA GLY A 264 -30.82 -16.89 1.55
C GLY A 264 -30.24 -17.89 0.55
N LEU A 265 -28.96 -17.65 0.13
CA LEU A 265 -28.31 -18.45 -0.91
C LEU A 265 -27.83 -19.80 -0.36
N LYS A 266 -27.95 -20.84 -1.17
CA LYS A 266 -27.40 -22.17 -0.90
C LYS A 266 -26.26 -22.47 -1.86
N ASN A 267 -25.25 -23.23 -1.42
CA ASN A 267 -24.17 -23.65 -2.30
C ASN A 267 -24.71 -24.59 -3.38
N ALA A 268 -24.57 -24.18 -4.64
CA ALA A 268 -25.01 -24.95 -5.81
C ALA A 268 -24.11 -26.15 -6.14
N ASN A 269 -22.87 -26.18 -5.61
CA ASN A 269 -21.86 -27.23 -5.89
C ASN A 269 -21.90 -28.36 -4.84
N ARG A 270 -23.08 -28.76 -4.33
CA ARG A 270 -23.23 -29.67 -3.18
C ARG A 270 -22.99 -31.16 -3.43
N ASP A 271 -22.63 -31.57 -4.64
CA ASP A 271 -22.49 -32.99 -4.99
C ASP A 271 -21.06 -33.49 -5.20
N ASP A 272 -20.06 -32.87 -4.60
CA ASP A 272 -18.72 -33.46 -4.64
C ASP A 272 -18.15 -33.61 -3.23
N GLU A 273 -17.75 -34.85 -2.91
CA GLU A 273 -17.01 -35.32 -1.76
C GLU A 273 -15.91 -34.35 -1.27
N PRO A 274 -15.50 -34.42 0.00
CA PRO A 274 -14.33 -33.70 0.47
C PRO A 274 -13.11 -34.21 -0.27
N MET A 275 -12.86 -33.69 -1.48
CA MET A 275 -11.63 -33.95 -2.18
C MET A 275 -10.48 -33.44 -1.35
N GLU A 276 -9.61 -34.36 -0.96
CA GLU A 276 -8.22 -34.04 -0.63
C GLU A 276 -7.70 -33.04 -1.67
N VAL A 277 -7.26 -31.91 -1.18
CA VAL A 277 -6.80 -30.80 -2.00
C VAL A 277 -5.48 -31.19 -2.67
N ASP A 278 -5.57 -31.84 -3.79
CA ASP A 278 -4.45 -31.83 -4.74
C ASP A 278 -4.31 -30.42 -5.33
N GLU A 279 -3.59 -29.60 -4.56
CA GLU A 279 -3.30 -28.19 -4.83
C GLU A 279 -2.37 -27.93 -6.05
N ILE A 280 -2.21 -28.88 -6.95
CA ILE A 280 -0.97 -28.95 -7.77
C ILE A 280 -1.09 -28.27 -9.12
N THR A 281 -2.26 -27.94 -9.62
CA THR A 281 -2.38 -27.31 -10.95
C THR A 281 -3.34 -26.14 -10.96
N LYS A 282 -2.96 -25.04 -10.30
CA LYS A 282 -3.55 -23.73 -10.62
C LYS A 282 -2.94 -23.18 -11.92
N ASN A 283 -3.20 -23.81 -13.03
CA ASN A 283 -3.16 -23.14 -14.32
C ASN A 283 -4.31 -22.13 -14.36
N ALA A 284 -4.11 -20.97 -14.96
CA ALA A 284 -5.07 -19.85 -14.95
C ALA A 284 -6.51 -20.22 -15.39
N GLY A 285 -6.73 -21.36 -16.02
CA GLY A 285 -8.04 -21.87 -16.45
C GLY A 285 -8.79 -22.77 -15.47
N ASN A 286 -8.21 -23.15 -14.33
CA ASN A 286 -8.82 -24.12 -13.39
C ASN A 286 -9.12 -23.53 -12.01
N VAL A 287 -9.29 -22.20 -11.90
CA VAL A 287 -9.75 -21.60 -10.65
C VAL A 287 -11.23 -21.94 -10.47
N ARG A 288 -11.55 -22.78 -9.47
CA ARG A 288 -12.93 -23.04 -9.10
C ARG A 288 -13.58 -21.75 -8.61
N THR A 289 -14.75 -21.43 -9.19
CA THR A 289 -15.56 -20.29 -8.81
C THR A 289 -16.78 -20.81 -8.04
N PRO A 290 -16.77 -20.75 -6.68
CA PRO A 290 -17.93 -21.16 -5.89
C PRO A 290 -19.17 -20.40 -6.33
N ARG A 291 -20.28 -21.12 -6.47
CA ARG A 291 -21.57 -20.57 -6.90
C ARG A 291 -22.63 -20.87 -5.84
N TYR A 292 -23.36 -19.84 -5.48
CA TYR A 292 -24.45 -19.91 -4.52
C TYR A 292 -25.73 -19.41 -5.21
N GLU A 293 -26.83 -20.08 -4.99
CA GLU A 293 -28.11 -19.76 -5.65
C GLU A 293 -29.27 -19.85 -4.67
N ASN A 294 -30.27 -19.03 -4.93
CA ASN A 294 -31.59 -19.13 -4.32
C ASN A 294 -32.60 -19.29 -5.44
N GLN A 295 -33.19 -20.46 -5.56
CA GLN A 295 -34.19 -20.80 -6.59
C GLN A 295 -35.49 -19.99 -6.43
N THR A 296 -35.86 -19.59 -5.21
CA THR A 296 -37.09 -18.84 -4.94
C THR A 296 -36.96 -17.38 -5.41
N SER A 297 -35.84 -16.71 -5.12
CA SER A 297 -35.65 -15.32 -5.50
C SER A 297 -34.94 -15.15 -6.85
N GLY A 298 -34.44 -16.22 -7.46
CA GLY A 298 -33.70 -16.22 -8.70
C GLY A 298 -32.32 -15.50 -8.59
N VAL A 299 -31.86 -15.24 -7.36
CA VAL A 299 -30.54 -14.56 -7.14
C VAL A 299 -29.43 -15.60 -7.13
N ALA A 300 -28.35 -15.29 -7.85
CA ALA A 300 -27.13 -16.07 -7.88
C ALA A 300 -25.92 -15.20 -7.46
N LEU A 301 -25.00 -15.79 -6.70
CA LEU A 301 -23.72 -15.23 -6.34
C LEU A 301 -22.59 -16.11 -6.85
N LEU A 302 -21.63 -15.51 -7.55
CA LEU A 302 -20.45 -16.18 -8.06
C LEU A 302 -19.20 -15.52 -7.48
N GLU A 303 -18.30 -16.32 -6.90
CA GLU A 303 -17.01 -15.82 -6.43
C GLU A 303 -16.01 -15.77 -7.58
N LEU A 304 -15.61 -14.58 -8.02
CA LEU A 304 -14.60 -14.34 -9.07
C LEU A 304 -13.21 -14.06 -8.49
N LYS A 305 -12.95 -14.53 -7.27
CA LYS A 305 -11.64 -14.34 -6.65
C LYS A 305 -10.53 -15.01 -7.48
N ASP A 306 -9.42 -14.29 -7.71
CA ASP A 306 -8.25 -14.76 -8.49
C ASP A 306 -8.54 -15.08 -9.98
N THR A 307 -9.70 -14.71 -10.52
CA THR A 307 -10.05 -14.90 -11.95
C THR A 307 -9.85 -13.67 -12.82
N LEU A 308 -9.63 -12.53 -12.20
CA LEU A 308 -9.44 -11.24 -12.85
C LEU A 308 -8.12 -10.61 -12.41
N ASN A 309 -7.47 -9.92 -13.33
CA ASN A 309 -6.37 -9.00 -13.00
C ASN A 309 -6.91 -7.58 -12.87
N TYR A 310 -6.44 -6.87 -11.85
CA TYR A 310 -6.87 -5.53 -11.54
C TYR A 310 -5.65 -4.61 -11.40
N PHE A 311 -5.51 -3.65 -12.33
CA PHE A 311 -4.44 -2.66 -12.30
C PHE A 311 -5.01 -1.28 -12.05
N ARG A 312 -4.37 -0.53 -11.15
CA ARG A 312 -4.70 0.87 -10.86
C ARG A 312 -3.62 1.78 -11.39
N LEU A 313 -4.00 2.65 -12.32
CA LEU A 313 -3.16 3.72 -12.84
C LEU A 313 -3.58 5.04 -12.21
N THR A 314 -2.63 5.82 -11.71
CA THR A 314 -2.92 7.12 -11.08
C THR A 314 -1.95 8.18 -11.58
N GLY A 315 -2.49 9.36 -11.87
CA GLY A 315 -1.74 10.51 -12.37
C GLY A 315 -2.25 11.04 -13.71
N PRO A 316 -1.91 12.28 -14.08
CA PRO A 316 -2.47 12.95 -15.26
C PRO A 316 -2.17 12.23 -16.57
N LEU A 317 -0.99 11.59 -16.71
CA LEU A 317 -0.64 10.85 -17.91
C LEU A 317 -1.17 9.40 -17.94
N ALA A 318 -2.03 9.00 -16.99
CA ALA A 318 -2.62 7.66 -16.99
C ALA A 318 -3.42 7.41 -18.27
N HIS A 319 -4.18 8.41 -18.73
CA HIS A 319 -4.96 8.33 -19.97
C HIS A 319 -4.05 8.22 -21.20
N ALA A 320 -3.03 9.05 -21.31
CA ALA A 320 -2.08 9.01 -22.43
C ALA A 320 -1.34 7.65 -22.52
N ILE A 321 -1.03 7.03 -21.39
CA ILE A 321 -0.43 5.69 -21.39
C ILE A 321 -1.42 4.64 -21.90
N LEU A 322 -2.68 4.68 -21.47
CA LEU A 322 -3.70 3.75 -21.96
C LEU A 322 -3.96 3.95 -23.45
N SER A 323 -4.15 5.18 -23.93
CA SER A 323 -4.41 5.47 -25.34
C SER A 323 -3.26 5.01 -26.27
N LYS A 324 -2.00 5.05 -25.80
CA LYS A 324 -0.85 4.56 -26.58
C LYS A 324 -0.60 3.05 -26.41
N SER A 325 -0.94 2.47 -25.27
CA SER A 325 -0.70 1.05 -24.99
C SER A 325 -1.82 0.15 -25.53
N LEU A 326 -3.06 0.62 -25.53
CA LEU A 326 -4.24 -0.14 -25.94
C LEU A 326 -4.62 0.24 -27.37
N LYS A 327 -4.56 -0.71 -28.28
CA LYS A 327 -5.11 -0.58 -29.64
C LYS A 327 -6.44 -1.30 -29.69
N LEU A 328 -7.45 -0.65 -30.20
CA LEU A 328 -8.73 -1.29 -30.49
C LEU A 328 -8.52 -2.42 -31.50
N TYR A 329 -9.29 -3.46 -31.34
CA TYR A 329 -9.28 -4.58 -32.27
C TYR A 329 -10.09 -4.19 -33.54
N ASN A 330 -9.49 -4.39 -34.72
CA ASN A 330 -10.17 -4.15 -35.99
C ASN A 330 -10.80 -5.45 -36.47
N SER A 331 -12.08 -5.45 -36.77
CA SER A 331 -12.88 -6.61 -37.13
C SER A 331 -12.63 -7.16 -38.56
N SER A 332 -11.71 -6.57 -39.31
CA SER A 332 -11.42 -6.99 -40.71
C SER A 332 -10.78 -8.38 -40.83
N ASN A 333 -10.46 -9.04 -39.72
CA ASN A 333 -9.73 -10.31 -39.72
C ASN A 333 -10.67 -11.51 -39.53
N GLN A 334 -10.72 -12.35 -40.53
CA GLN A 334 -11.49 -13.62 -40.58
C GLN A 334 -10.76 -14.76 -39.83
N SER A 335 -10.72 -14.74 -38.52
CA SER A 335 -10.23 -15.89 -37.75
C SER A 335 -11.37 -16.54 -36.96
N GLU A 336 -11.50 -17.85 -37.04
CA GLU A 336 -12.47 -18.64 -36.26
C GLU A 336 -12.16 -18.57 -34.77
N ASN A 337 -12.68 -17.57 -34.08
CA ASN A 337 -12.50 -17.40 -32.66
C ASN A 337 -13.84 -16.98 -31.97
N TRP A 338 -13.84 -16.87 -30.65
CA TRP A 338 -15.00 -16.50 -29.88
C TRP A 338 -15.66 -15.17 -30.35
N PHE A 339 -14.86 -14.28 -30.93
CA PHE A 339 -15.30 -12.96 -31.39
C PHE A 339 -16.26 -13.05 -32.56
N GLN A 340 -16.06 -13.99 -33.51
CA GLN A 340 -16.98 -14.15 -34.65
C GLN A 340 -18.40 -14.47 -34.20
N ASN A 341 -18.57 -15.43 -33.29
CA ASN A 341 -19.88 -15.80 -32.76
C ASN A 341 -20.51 -14.61 -31.99
N TRP A 342 -19.70 -13.90 -31.21
CA TRP A 342 -20.17 -12.76 -30.44
C TRP A 342 -20.52 -11.55 -31.32
N SER A 343 -19.80 -11.31 -32.41
CA SER A 343 -20.02 -10.19 -33.35
C SER A 343 -21.15 -10.41 -34.36
N GLN A 344 -21.79 -11.61 -34.38
CA GLN A 344 -22.97 -11.83 -35.20
C GLN A 344 -24.22 -11.10 -34.67
N ASP A 345 -24.28 -10.83 -33.41
CA ASP A 345 -25.40 -10.09 -32.79
C ASP A 345 -25.32 -8.61 -33.17
N PRO A 346 -26.38 -8.04 -33.78
CA PRO A 346 -26.45 -6.61 -34.17
C PRO A 346 -26.16 -5.64 -33.01
N ASN A 347 -26.60 -5.98 -31.78
CA ASN A 347 -26.38 -5.16 -30.58
C ASN A 347 -24.89 -5.12 -30.22
N ASN A 348 -24.17 -6.21 -30.44
CA ASN A 348 -22.73 -6.26 -30.21
C ASN A 348 -21.94 -5.46 -31.25
N VAL A 349 -22.36 -5.45 -32.51
CA VAL A 349 -21.79 -4.59 -33.56
C VAL A 349 -22.00 -3.11 -33.23
N LYS A 350 -23.22 -2.73 -32.80
CA LYS A 350 -23.51 -1.37 -32.33
C LYS A 350 -22.60 -0.98 -31.16
N THR A 351 -22.40 -1.91 -30.20
CA THR A 351 -21.52 -1.71 -29.07
C THR A 351 -20.07 -1.43 -29.52
N ILE A 352 -19.53 -2.21 -30.45
CA ILE A 352 -18.17 -1.98 -30.98
C ILE A 352 -18.04 -0.59 -31.62
N ASN A 353 -19.03 -0.20 -32.46
CA ASN A 353 -19.01 1.07 -33.16
C ASN A 353 -19.06 2.26 -32.19
N GLU A 354 -19.94 2.21 -31.18
CA GLU A 354 -20.05 3.27 -30.17
C GLU A 354 -18.79 3.36 -29.29
N GLN A 355 -18.22 2.22 -28.86
CA GLN A 355 -16.97 2.18 -28.13
C GLN A 355 -15.80 2.73 -28.93
N THR A 356 -15.71 2.40 -30.22
CA THR A 356 -14.67 2.89 -31.11
C THR A 356 -14.78 4.40 -31.28
N ASN A 357 -15.98 4.91 -31.58
CA ASN A 357 -16.23 6.35 -31.72
C ASN A 357 -15.89 7.11 -30.44
N PHE A 358 -16.35 6.61 -29.29
CA PHE A 358 -16.05 7.23 -27.99
C PHE A 358 -14.54 7.22 -27.70
N TRP A 359 -13.87 6.07 -27.87
CA TRP A 359 -12.45 5.95 -27.58
C TRP A 359 -11.58 6.79 -28.51
N ASP A 360 -11.92 6.88 -29.79
CA ASP A 360 -11.17 7.69 -30.76
C ASP A 360 -11.21 9.18 -30.42
N LYS A 361 -12.33 9.69 -29.95
CA LYS A 361 -12.44 11.06 -29.43
C LYS A 361 -11.76 11.17 -28.05
N ALA A 362 -11.95 10.21 -27.16
CA ALA A 362 -11.33 10.20 -25.85
C ALA A 362 -9.79 10.14 -25.86
N LYS A 363 -9.16 9.58 -26.92
CA LYS A 363 -7.69 9.59 -27.07
C LYS A 363 -7.07 10.99 -26.98
N ASN A 364 -7.84 12.04 -27.29
CA ASN A 364 -7.39 13.43 -27.31
C ASN A 364 -7.43 14.08 -25.91
N LEU A 365 -7.97 13.41 -24.91
CA LEU A 365 -7.99 13.92 -23.54
C LEU A 365 -6.58 14.00 -22.94
N THR A 366 -6.34 15.08 -22.21
CA THR A 366 -5.04 15.33 -21.56
C THR A 366 -4.94 14.62 -20.20
N SER A 367 -6.06 14.50 -19.50
CA SER A 367 -6.13 13.93 -18.16
C SER A 367 -7.40 13.08 -17.95
N PRO A 368 -7.34 12.03 -17.11
CA PRO A 368 -8.52 11.27 -16.70
C PRO A 368 -9.58 12.12 -15.99
N GLY A 369 -9.16 13.26 -15.38
CA GLY A 369 -10.06 14.17 -14.66
C GLY A 369 -11.04 14.94 -15.53
N GLU A 370 -10.87 14.94 -16.84
CA GLU A 370 -11.79 15.56 -17.81
C GLU A 370 -13.08 14.74 -18.00
N LEU A 371 -13.07 13.48 -17.62
CA LEU A 371 -14.25 12.61 -17.65
C LEU A 371 -15.04 12.69 -16.35
N SER A 372 -16.36 12.44 -16.47
CA SER A 372 -17.23 12.35 -15.29
C SER A 372 -16.73 11.32 -14.28
N PRO A 373 -16.81 11.59 -12.96
CA PRO A 373 -16.38 10.67 -11.93
C PRO A 373 -17.01 9.29 -12.07
N GLY A 374 -16.18 8.25 -12.05
CA GLY A 374 -16.63 6.88 -12.12
C GLY A 374 -16.96 6.36 -13.52
N THR A 375 -16.74 7.12 -14.59
CA THR A 375 -17.00 6.69 -15.98
C THR A 375 -16.47 5.28 -16.22
N THR A 376 -17.32 4.41 -16.77
CA THR A 376 -17.02 3.02 -17.08
C THR A 376 -17.01 2.83 -18.60
N LEU A 377 -15.95 2.20 -19.13
CA LEU A 377 -15.79 1.91 -20.55
C LEU A 377 -15.43 0.43 -20.74
N GLY A 378 -16.19 -0.26 -21.59
CA GLY A 378 -15.85 -1.57 -22.09
C GLY A 378 -15.08 -1.42 -23.40
N LEU A 379 -13.98 -2.13 -23.57
CA LEU A 379 -13.21 -2.10 -24.82
C LEU A 379 -12.78 -3.50 -25.24
N LEU A 380 -12.77 -3.70 -26.55
CA LEU A 380 -12.12 -4.84 -27.20
C LEU A 380 -10.78 -4.40 -27.76
N ILE A 381 -9.71 -4.97 -27.26
CA ILE A 381 -8.36 -4.57 -27.63
C ILE A 381 -7.56 -5.72 -28.27
N ALA A 382 -6.64 -5.37 -29.12
CA ALA A 382 -5.61 -6.28 -29.60
C ALA A 382 -4.62 -6.61 -28.48
N ASP A 383 -3.94 -7.74 -28.54
CA ASP A 383 -2.97 -8.16 -27.53
C ASP A 383 -1.92 -7.06 -27.29
N PRO A 384 -1.79 -6.55 -26.06
CA PRO A 384 -0.88 -5.45 -25.76
C PRO A 384 0.59 -5.78 -26.01
N ARG A 385 0.95 -7.08 -26.12
CA ARG A 385 2.30 -7.52 -26.46
C ARG A 385 2.69 -7.17 -27.91
N LEU A 386 1.71 -6.94 -28.77
CA LEU A 386 1.91 -6.54 -30.17
C LEU A 386 2.21 -5.03 -30.28
N ASN A 387 1.76 -4.24 -29.31
CA ASN A 387 1.88 -2.77 -29.31
C ASN A 387 2.97 -2.27 -28.35
N ARG A 388 4.17 -2.78 -28.45
CA ARG A 388 5.30 -2.32 -27.62
C ARG A 388 6.05 -1.18 -28.32
N PRO A 389 6.53 -0.16 -27.56
CA PRO A 389 7.31 0.93 -28.15
C PRO A 389 8.67 0.39 -28.65
N ARG A 390 9.10 0.79 -29.83
CA ARG A 390 10.38 0.37 -30.43
C ARG A 390 11.59 0.87 -29.65
N LYS A 391 11.49 2.02 -28.97
CA LYS A 391 12.54 2.61 -28.15
C LYS A 391 11.97 3.08 -26.81
N ARG A 392 12.82 3.32 -25.83
CA ARG A 392 12.39 3.87 -24.53
C ARG A 392 11.62 5.18 -24.77
N THR A 393 10.39 5.23 -24.32
CA THR A 393 9.51 6.37 -24.51
C THR A 393 8.70 6.65 -23.25
N LYS A 394 8.09 7.82 -23.22
CA LYS A 394 7.01 8.18 -22.30
C LYS A 394 5.82 8.60 -23.14
N ALA A 395 4.69 8.02 -22.86
CA ALA A 395 3.45 8.48 -23.46
C ALA A 395 3.16 9.91 -23.00
N LEU A 396 2.90 10.79 -23.96
CA LEU A 396 2.49 12.16 -23.72
C LEU A 396 1.10 12.34 -24.36
N PRO A 397 0.25 13.21 -23.80
CA PRO A 397 -1.02 13.56 -24.44
C PRO A 397 -0.74 14.21 -25.81
N PRO A 398 -1.68 14.15 -26.75
CA PRO A 398 -1.56 14.85 -28.01
C PRO A 398 -1.48 16.36 -27.75
N VAL A 399 -0.73 17.06 -28.60
CA VAL A 399 -0.72 18.54 -28.58
C VAL A 399 -2.03 18.99 -29.20
N VAL A 400 -2.91 19.54 -28.36
CA VAL A 400 -4.21 20.04 -28.81
C VAL A 400 -3.98 21.40 -29.49
N THR A 401 -4.05 21.44 -30.81
CA THR A 401 -3.93 22.67 -31.63
C THR A 401 -5.28 23.30 -31.95
N VAL A 402 -6.38 22.58 -31.73
CA VAL A 402 -7.76 23.00 -32.00
C VAL A 402 -8.57 22.74 -30.75
N SER A 403 -9.62 23.55 -30.49
CA SER A 403 -10.58 23.30 -29.40
C SER A 403 -11.06 21.83 -29.46
N PRO A 404 -11.00 21.09 -28.33
CA PRO A 404 -11.38 19.69 -28.34
C PRO A 404 -12.84 19.53 -28.73
N GLU A 405 -13.13 18.63 -29.67
CA GLU A 405 -14.50 18.26 -29.99
C GLU A 405 -15.21 17.75 -28.72
N PRO A 406 -16.48 18.07 -28.53
CA PRO A 406 -17.23 17.56 -27.41
C PRO A 406 -17.27 16.03 -27.45
N LEU A 407 -17.04 15.40 -26.28
CA LEU A 407 -17.13 13.95 -26.15
C LEU A 407 -18.58 13.50 -26.40
N PRO A 408 -18.79 12.35 -27.07
CA PRO A 408 -20.11 11.77 -27.19
C PRO A 408 -20.69 11.47 -25.81
N GLU A 409 -22.01 11.48 -25.71
CA GLU A 409 -22.68 11.10 -24.48
C GLU A 409 -22.37 9.61 -24.15
N LEU A 410 -22.20 9.30 -22.87
CA LEU A 410 -22.02 7.94 -22.40
C LEU A 410 -23.33 7.16 -22.58
N THR A 411 -23.31 6.20 -23.48
CA THR A 411 -24.41 5.26 -23.70
C THR A 411 -24.23 3.99 -22.86
N GLN A 412 -25.23 3.10 -22.85
CA GLN A 412 -25.12 1.78 -22.23
C GLN A 412 -24.12 0.91 -23.00
N HIS A 413 -24.04 1.05 -24.32
CA HIS A 413 -23.14 0.35 -25.20
C HIS A 413 -21.67 0.68 -24.91
N THR A 414 -21.34 1.96 -24.58
CA THR A 414 -19.96 2.34 -24.27
C THR A 414 -19.41 1.64 -23.00
N ALA A 415 -20.27 1.29 -22.05
CA ALA A 415 -19.89 0.61 -20.82
C ALA A 415 -20.04 -0.92 -20.89
N SER A 416 -20.68 -1.46 -21.92
CA SER A 416 -20.84 -2.90 -22.13
C SER A 416 -19.49 -3.55 -22.46
N SER A 417 -19.27 -4.83 -22.11
CA SER A 417 -18.07 -5.58 -22.46
C SER A 417 -18.32 -7.08 -22.39
N PRO A 418 -17.77 -7.89 -23.29
CA PRO A 418 -17.84 -9.34 -23.20
C PRO A 418 -17.16 -9.92 -21.94
N ILE A 419 -16.37 -9.11 -21.23
CA ILE A 419 -15.72 -9.52 -19.96
C ILE A 419 -16.75 -9.93 -18.88
N TRP A 420 -18.00 -9.48 -19.00
CA TRP A 420 -19.08 -9.87 -18.08
C TRP A 420 -19.48 -11.34 -18.22
N ASP A 421 -19.24 -11.93 -19.39
CA ASP A 421 -19.57 -13.32 -19.63
C ASP A 421 -18.44 -14.24 -19.14
N LYS A 422 -18.80 -15.16 -18.25
CA LYS A 422 -17.87 -16.13 -17.67
C LYS A 422 -17.32 -17.07 -18.75
N THR A 423 -18.15 -17.53 -19.70
CA THR A 423 -17.75 -18.48 -20.72
C THR A 423 -16.69 -17.87 -21.65
N ILE A 424 -16.87 -16.59 -22.00
CA ILE A 424 -15.89 -15.84 -22.80
C ILE A 424 -14.61 -15.63 -22.01
N ARG A 425 -14.66 -15.22 -20.72
CA ARG A 425 -13.47 -15.07 -19.88
C ARG A 425 -12.66 -16.36 -19.80
N ASP A 426 -13.33 -17.47 -19.52
CA ASP A 426 -12.69 -18.77 -19.36
C ASP A 426 -12.03 -19.22 -20.67
N ARG A 427 -12.72 -19.06 -21.79
CA ARG A 427 -12.21 -19.38 -23.13
C ARG A 427 -10.98 -18.55 -23.50
N ILE A 428 -11.00 -17.24 -23.29
CA ILE A 428 -9.87 -16.34 -23.56
C ILE A 428 -8.65 -16.73 -22.71
N THR A 429 -8.87 -17.11 -21.44
CA THR A 429 -7.80 -17.53 -20.54
C THR A 429 -7.19 -18.87 -20.98
N GLN A 430 -8.01 -19.82 -21.46
CA GLN A 430 -7.57 -21.13 -21.94
C GLN A 430 -6.83 -21.05 -23.28
N GLU A 431 -7.34 -20.26 -24.20
CA GLU A 431 -6.77 -20.07 -25.55
C GLU A 431 -5.56 -19.13 -25.60
N MET A 432 -5.16 -18.58 -24.44
CA MET A 432 -4.08 -17.59 -24.37
C MET A 432 -2.76 -18.13 -24.92
N VAL A 433 -2.25 -17.50 -25.98
CA VAL A 433 -0.91 -17.79 -26.53
C VAL A 433 0.16 -17.32 -25.55
N SER A 434 1.06 -18.22 -25.11
CA SER A 434 2.16 -17.85 -24.22
C SER A 434 3.14 -16.88 -24.90
N THR A 435 3.81 -16.04 -24.12
CA THR A 435 4.82 -15.11 -24.64
C THR A 435 5.97 -15.85 -25.35
N HIS A 436 6.28 -17.07 -24.93
CA HIS A 436 7.28 -17.90 -25.57
C HIS A 436 6.83 -18.33 -26.99
N GLN A 437 5.61 -18.87 -27.11
CA GLN A 437 5.04 -19.26 -28.40
C GLN A 437 4.96 -18.09 -29.39
N LEU A 438 4.51 -16.91 -28.90
CA LEU A 438 4.44 -15.69 -29.69
C LEU A 438 5.83 -15.27 -30.20
N ASN A 439 6.85 -15.30 -29.34
CA ASN A 439 8.21 -14.96 -29.74
C ASN A 439 8.79 -16.00 -30.74
N VAL A 440 8.51 -17.29 -30.53
CA VAL A 440 8.96 -18.34 -31.46
C VAL A 440 8.33 -18.15 -32.84
N ARG A 441 7.01 -17.87 -32.91
CA ARG A 441 6.34 -17.58 -34.18
C ARG A 441 6.94 -16.36 -34.86
N ARG A 442 7.12 -15.25 -34.14
CA ARG A 442 7.76 -14.04 -34.66
C ARG A 442 9.17 -14.30 -35.22
N THR A 443 9.99 -15.09 -34.51
CA THR A 443 11.34 -15.41 -34.97
C THR A 443 11.33 -16.24 -36.23
N LYS A 444 10.30 -17.06 -36.45
CA LYS A 444 10.16 -17.86 -37.67
C LYS A 444 9.61 -17.09 -38.88
N GLU A 445 8.65 -16.20 -38.64
CA GLU A 445 7.89 -15.53 -39.71
C GLU A 445 8.40 -14.13 -40.04
N CYS A 446 8.96 -13.42 -39.07
CA CYS A 446 9.45 -12.06 -39.26
C CYS A 446 10.95 -12.05 -39.53
N LEU A 447 11.35 -11.70 -40.75
CA LEU A 447 12.76 -11.50 -41.13
C LEU A 447 13.32 -10.22 -40.51
N VAL A 448 12.52 -9.14 -40.43
CA VAL A 448 12.92 -7.86 -39.87
C VAL A 448 12.26 -7.63 -38.51
N PRO A 449 13.05 -7.37 -37.43
CA PRO A 449 12.47 -7.11 -36.12
C PRO A 449 11.56 -5.89 -36.11
N GLY A 450 10.31 -6.07 -35.72
CA GLY A 450 9.32 -5.01 -35.56
C GLY A 450 8.36 -4.81 -36.73
N GLU A 451 8.44 -5.64 -37.76
CA GLU A 451 7.39 -5.77 -38.75
C GLU A 451 6.19 -6.56 -38.21
N PRO A 452 4.96 -6.23 -38.63
CA PRO A 452 3.78 -7.01 -38.28
C PRO A 452 3.83 -8.37 -38.96
N CYS A 453 3.49 -9.41 -38.21
CA CYS A 453 3.45 -10.78 -38.76
C CYS A 453 2.01 -11.16 -39.11
N ALA A 454 1.83 -11.97 -40.18
CA ALA A 454 0.51 -12.40 -40.63
C ALA A 454 -0.32 -13.06 -39.50
N PHE A 455 0.30 -13.86 -38.64
CA PHE A 455 -0.40 -14.52 -37.54
C PHE A 455 -0.91 -13.53 -36.43
N GLU A 456 -0.41 -12.29 -36.37
CA GLU A 456 -0.85 -11.30 -35.36
C GLU A 456 -2.32 -10.96 -35.55
N SER A 457 -2.80 -10.98 -36.77
CA SER A 457 -4.22 -10.76 -37.09
C SER A 457 -5.14 -11.91 -36.64
N GLN A 458 -4.59 -13.10 -36.42
CA GLN A 458 -5.34 -14.29 -36.00
C GLN A 458 -5.54 -14.35 -34.50
N ILE A 459 -4.83 -13.51 -33.70
CA ILE A 459 -4.94 -13.50 -32.27
C ILE A 459 -6.29 -12.88 -31.84
N PRO A 460 -7.10 -13.57 -31.02
CA PRO A 460 -8.40 -13.08 -30.63
C PRO A 460 -8.30 -11.80 -29.79
N PRO A 461 -9.32 -10.92 -29.85
CA PRO A 461 -9.36 -9.72 -29.05
C PRO A 461 -9.49 -10.03 -27.55
N ILE A 462 -9.02 -9.11 -26.73
CA ILE A 462 -9.09 -9.20 -25.26
C ILE A 462 -10.13 -8.17 -24.78
N PRO A 463 -11.24 -8.60 -24.15
CA PRO A 463 -12.19 -7.68 -23.55
C PRO A 463 -11.62 -7.15 -22.25
N ILE A 464 -11.74 -5.85 -22.04
CA ILE A 464 -11.35 -5.16 -20.83
C ILE A 464 -12.45 -4.25 -20.31
N LEU A 465 -12.37 -3.91 -19.03
CA LEU A 465 -13.22 -2.90 -18.42
C LEU A 465 -12.33 -1.83 -17.80
N LEU A 466 -12.57 -0.58 -18.19
CA LEU A 466 -11.90 0.59 -17.64
C LEU A 466 -12.87 1.34 -16.74
N MET A 467 -12.43 1.71 -15.54
CA MET A 467 -13.21 2.50 -14.59
C MET A 467 -12.40 3.73 -14.19
N GLN A 468 -12.93 4.92 -14.47
CA GLN A 468 -12.27 6.18 -14.16
C GLN A 468 -12.30 6.43 -12.64
N ASN A 469 -11.21 6.95 -12.09
CA ASN A 469 -11.10 7.47 -10.74
C ASN A 469 -10.88 8.98 -10.81
N ALA A 470 -11.75 9.75 -10.16
CA ALA A 470 -11.67 11.21 -10.17
C ALA A 470 -10.49 11.77 -9.33
N GLY A 471 -9.88 10.94 -8.47
CA GLY A 471 -8.88 11.40 -7.51
C GLY A 471 -9.49 12.15 -6.34
N SER A 472 -8.70 12.95 -5.66
CA SER A 472 -9.15 13.74 -4.51
C SER A 472 -10.10 14.85 -4.96
N GLN A 473 -11.25 14.97 -4.32
CA GLN A 473 -12.24 16.04 -4.51
C GLN A 473 -12.11 17.14 -3.46
N ASP A 474 -11.00 17.18 -2.73
CA ASP A 474 -10.72 18.24 -1.77
C ASP A 474 -10.64 19.61 -2.50
N GLY A 475 -11.38 20.60 -2.01
CA GLY A 475 -11.39 21.95 -2.57
C GLY A 475 -10.04 22.70 -2.45
N ASP A 476 -9.04 22.15 -1.79
CA ASP A 476 -7.68 22.67 -1.81
C ASP A 476 -7.04 22.36 -3.18
N PHE A 477 -6.71 23.42 -3.92
CA PHE A 477 -6.19 23.31 -5.28
C PHE A 477 -4.96 22.39 -5.40
N LYS A 478 -4.17 22.24 -4.34
CA LYS A 478 -3.00 21.33 -4.29
C LYS A 478 -3.38 19.86 -4.31
N ARG A 479 -4.60 19.52 -3.95
CA ARG A 479 -5.10 18.16 -3.80
C ARG A 479 -6.18 17.82 -4.80
N LEU A 480 -6.86 18.81 -5.35
CA LEU A 480 -7.93 18.60 -6.32
C LEU A 480 -7.43 17.76 -7.49
N GLY A 481 -8.10 16.66 -7.78
CA GLY A 481 -7.73 15.71 -8.82
C GLY A 481 -6.48 14.87 -8.53
N TYR A 482 -5.79 15.04 -7.38
CA TYR A 482 -4.61 14.23 -7.06
C TYR A 482 -4.99 12.76 -6.94
N GLY A 483 -4.30 11.89 -7.70
CA GLY A 483 -4.62 10.48 -7.77
C GLY A 483 -5.73 10.13 -8.76
N ALA A 484 -6.20 11.07 -9.58
CA ALA A 484 -7.07 10.78 -10.73
C ALA A 484 -6.40 9.75 -11.65
N GLY A 485 -7.18 8.87 -12.27
CA GLY A 485 -6.62 7.80 -13.07
C GLY A 485 -7.64 6.80 -13.56
N TRP A 486 -7.17 5.58 -13.79
CA TRP A 486 -7.96 4.48 -14.30
C TRP A 486 -7.73 3.20 -13.52
N ASP A 487 -8.79 2.49 -13.25
CA ASP A 487 -8.77 1.09 -12.86
C ASP A 487 -9.02 0.23 -14.12
N VAL A 488 -8.16 -0.73 -14.37
CA VAL A 488 -8.17 -1.61 -15.56
C VAL A 488 -8.40 -3.04 -15.11
N ILE A 489 -9.53 -3.61 -15.52
CA ILE A 489 -9.87 -5.01 -15.25
C ILE A 489 -9.64 -5.81 -16.53
N VAL A 490 -8.90 -6.89 -16.42
CA VAL A 490 -8.57 -7.79 -17.52
C VAL A 490 -8.74 -9.25 -17.10
N PRO A 491 -9.03 -10.18 -18.04
CA PRO A 491 -9.08 -11.60 -17.74
C PRO A 491 -7.76 -12.14 -17.16
N SER A 492 -7.83 -13.21 -16.38
CA SER A 492 -6.63 -13.90 -15.88
C SER A 492 -5.77 -14.44 -17.03
N GLY A 493 -4.47 -14.60 -16.76
CA GLY A 493 -3.47 -14.97 -17.78
C GLY A 493 -2.75 -13.77 -18.40
N TYR A 494 -3.43 -12.68 -18.66
CA TYR A 494 -2.89 -11.50 -19.33
C TYR A 494 -2.20 -10.48 -18.42
N GLY A 495 -2.21 -10.68 -17.11
CA GLY A 495 -1.70 -9.71 -16.13
C GLY A 495 -0.26 -9.27 -16.38
N LEU A 496 0.64 -10.22 -16.71
CA LEU A 496 2.03 -9.87 -16.98
C LEU A 496 2.22 -9.16 -18.34
N ALA A 497 1.38 -9.48 -19.32
CA ALA A 497 1.40 -8.85 -20.64
C ALA A 497 1.04 -7.35 -20.54
N PHE A 498 -0.07 -7.04 -19.87
CA PHE A 498 -0.49 -5.67 -19.58
C PHE A 498 0.54 -4.93 -18.70
N TRP A 499 1.00 -5.56 -17.65
CA TRP A 499 1.99 -4.98 -16.74
C TRP A 499 3.25 -4.51 -17.45
N HIS A 500 3.81 -5.35 -18.31
CA HIS A 500 5.01 -5.00 -19.08
C HIS A 500 4.75 -3.85 -20.06
N THR A 501 3.65 -3.89 -20.78
CA THR A 501 3.31 -2.88 -21.78
C THR A 501 3.09 -1.52 -21.13
N LEU A 502 2.34 -1.44 -20.03
CA LEU A 502 2.13 -0.21 -19.29
C LEU A 502 3.45 0.42 -18.78
N ILE A 503 4.37 -0.42 -18.29
CA ILE A 503 5.70 0.06 -17.85
C ILE A 503 6.55 0.55 -19.02
N LEU A 504 6.50 -0.15 -20.16
CA LEU A 504 7.25 0.25 -21.36
C LEU A 504 6.78 1.60 -21.91
N TRP A 505 5.48 1.91 -21.82
CA TRP A 505 4.91 3.21 -22.17
C TRP A 505 5.12 4.30 -21.09
N GLY A 506 5.77 4.00 -19.99
CA GLY A 506 6.25 4.97 -19.01
C GLY A 506 5.56 4.95 -17.65
N ALA A 507 4.65 4.02 -17.39
CA ALA A 507 4.04 3.88 -16.07
C ALA A 507 5.10 3.50 -15.00
N LYS A 508 5.05 4.15 -13.85
CA LYS A 508 5.95 3.90 -12.71
C LYS A 508 5.34 2.87 -11.76
N PRO A 509 5.94 1.68 -11.56
CA PRO A 509 5.40 0.69 -10.64
C PRO A 509 5.55 1.11 -9.18
N ALA A 510 4.52 0.83 -8.37
CA ALA A 510 4.47 1.09 -6.94
C ALA A 510 4.12 -0.16 -6.12
N GLY A 511 4.43 -0.13 -4.82
CA GLY A 511 4.05 -1.14 -3.85
C GLY A 511 3.13 -0.57 -2.76
N LEU A 512 2.76 -1.38 -1.78
CA LEU A 512 1.82 -0.99 -0.71
C LEU A 512 2.26 0.26 0.05
N LYS A 513 3.56 0.42 0.30
CA LYS A 513 4.07 1.59 1.01
C LYS A 513 3.82 2.89 0.25
N GLU A 514 3.99 2.87 -1.06
CA GLU A 514 3.74 4.02 -1.93
C GLU A 514 2.24 4.31 -2.02
N CYS A 515 1.38 3.28 -2.02
CA CYS A 515 -0.08 3.44 -1.97
C CYS A 515 -0.53 4.15 -0.68
N THR A 516 -0.02 3.69 0.47
CA THR A 516 -0.31 4.34 1.77
C THR A 516 0.10 5.82 1.78
N MET A 517 1.26 6.14 1.20
CA MET A 517 1.73 7.53 1.10
C MET A 517 0.85 8.36 0.16
N GLN A 518 0.41 7.79 -0.95
CA GLN A 518 -0.51 8.43 -1.88
C GLN A 518 -1.85 8.74 -1.21
N ALA A 519 -2.40 7.82 -0.42
CA ALA A 519 -3.62 8.02 0.34
C ALA A 519 -3.51 9.20 1.33
N ILE A 520 -2.36 9.36 2.01
CA ILE A 520 -2.12 10.51 2.90
C ILE A 520 -1.99 11.81 2.10
N GLU A 521 -1.33 11.81 0.94
CA GLU A 521 -1.21 13.01 0.08
C GLU A 521 -2.57 13.46 -0.46
N SER A 522 -3.41 12.53 -0.90
CA SER A 522 -4.76 12.84 -1.38
C SER A 522 -5.74 13.20 -0.25
N GLY A 523 -5.42 12.87 1.00
CA GLY A 523 -6.34 12.98 2.13
C GLY A 523 -7.48 11.95 2.12
N LEU A 524 -7.44 11.02 1.15
CA LEU A 524 -8.42 9.95 1.02
C LEU A 524 -8.23 8.89 2.11
N ASP A 525 -9.19 7.98 2.19
CA ASP A 525 -9.21 6.96 3.19
C ASP A 525 -7.98 6.06 3.16
N SER A 526 -7.58 5.66 4.35
CA SER A 526 -6.48 4.75 4.59
C SER A 526 -7.03 3.37 4.99
N GLU A 527 -6.22 2.35 4.81
CA GLU A 527 -6.48 0.99 5.27
C GLU A 527 -6.59 0.86 6.81
N ARG A 528 -6.56 1.97 7.57
CA ARG A 528 -6.50 1.97 9.04
C ARG A 528 -7.64 2.74 9.69
N VAL A 529 -8.83 2.61 9.14
CA VAL A 529 -10.04 3.19 9.74
C VAL A 529 -10.45 2.37 10.97
N PRO A 530 -10.59 2.97 12.17
CA PRO A 530 -10.66 2.25 13.44
C PRO A 530 -11.82 1.26 13.59
N ASP A 531 -12.97 1.56 13.01
CA ASP A 531 -14.19 0.76 13.12
C ASP A 531 -14.36 -0.27 11.99
N SER A 532 -13.53 -0.22 10.93
CA SER A 532 -13.58 -1.17 9.82
C SER A 532 -12.89 -2.50 10.17
N VAL A 533 -13.32 -3.60 9.54
CA VAL A 533 -12.68 -4.91 9.71
C VAL A 533 -11.21 -4.87 9.26
N LEU A 534 -10.94 -4.20 8.15
CA LEU A 534 -9.57 -4.02 7.64
C LEU A 534 -8.71 -3.24 8.63
N GLY A 535 -9.21 -2.10 9.13
CA GLY A 535 -8.48 -1.24 10.05
C GLY A 535 -8.14 -1.93 11.37
N ARG A 536 -9.09 -2.68 11.94
CA ARG A 536 -8.87 -3.48 13.16
C ARG A 536 -7.83 -4.57 12.93
N THR A 537 -7.91 -5.29 11.81
CA THR A 537 -6.96 -6.37 11.49
C THR A 537 -5.55 -5.82 11.28
N GLU A 538 -5.39 -4.74 10.53
CA GLU A 538 -4.09 -4.11 10.30
C GLU A 538 -3.51 -3.48 11.59
N ALA A 539 -4.35 -2.92 12.46
CA ALA A 539 -3.92 -2.40 13.76
C ALA A 539 -3.41 -3.52 14.67
N GLU A 540 -4.08 -4.69 14.70
CA GLU A 540 -3.65 -5.84 15.49
C GLU A 540 -2.35 -6.43 14.95
N LEU A 541 -2.20 -6.59 13.64
CA LEU A 541 -0.95 -7.06 13.01
C LEU A 541 0.22 -6.10 13.28
N ALA A 542 -0.03 -4.79 13.22
CA ALA A 542 0.97 -3.77 13.54
C ALA A 542 1.34 -3.79 15.03
N PHE A 543 0.36 -3.96 15.91
CA PHE A 543 0.58 -4.14 17.34
C PHE A 543 1.45 -5.35 17.64
N GLN A 544 1.10 -6.54 17.14
CA GLN A 544 1.87 -7.77 17.36
C GLN A 544 3.31 -7.65 16.84
N SER A 545 3.49 -7.07 15.65
CA SER A 545 4.81 -6.83 15.07
C SER A 545 5.65 -5.88 15.94
N SER A 546 5.05 -4.78 16.41
CA SER A 546 5.71 -3.77 17.25
C SER A 546 6.04 -4.31 18.63
N TRP A 547 5.10 -5.05 19.23
CA TRP A 547 5.26 -5.74 20.51
C TRP A 547 6.41 -6.75 20.48
N ASN A 548 6.40 -7.64 19.50
CA ASN A 548 7.46 -8.64 19.35
C ASN A 548 8.83 -7.99 19.09
N SER A 549 8.86 -6.96 18.25
CA SER A 549 10.08 -6.19 17.96
C SER A 549 10.61 -5.45 19.19
N TYR A 550 9.73 -4.93 20.04
CA TYR A 550 10.08 -4.24 21.27
C TYR A 550 10.72 -5.21 22.29
N PHE A 551 10.07 -6.35 22.54
CA PHE A 551 10.55 -7.32 23.51
C PHE A 551 11.74 -8.17 23.02
N ALA A 552 11.98 -8.24 21.71
CA ALA A 552 13.20 -8.82 21.15
C ALA A 552 14.46 -7.98 21.45
N LYS A 553 14.30 -6.68 21.78
CA LYS A 553 15.43 -5.82 22.11
C LYS A 553 15.95 -6.10 23.53
N PRO A 554 17.27 -6.00 23.76
CA PRO A 554 17.83 -6.01 25.13
C PRO A 554 17.22 -4.91 25.99
N ASN A 555 17.13 -5.13 27.31
CA ASN A 555 16.48 -4.19 28.24
C ASN A 555 17.05 -2.77 28.21
N ASN A 556 18.36 -2.63 28.03
CA ASN A 556 19.05 -1.33 27.94
C ASN A 556 18.76 -0.55 26.63
N ARG A 557 18.25 -1.23 25.61
CA ARG A 557 17.86 -0.62 24.33
C ARG A 557 16.34 -0.44 24.17
N ARG A 558 15.58 -0.82 25.19
CA ARG A 558 14.12 -0.63 25.19
C ARG A 558 13.79 0.80 25.61
N VAL A 559 12.86 1.43 24.89
CA VAL A 559 12.29 2.71 25.28
C VAL A 559 11.45 2.50 26.53
N ASN A 560 11.65 3.34 27.56
CA ASN A 560 10.83 3.29 28.76
C ASN A 560 9.62 4.21 28.58
N TYR A 561 8.49 3.64 28.19
CA TYR A 561 7.27 4.39 27.91
C TYR A 561 6.61 4.95 29.19
N LYS A 562 6.79 4.30 30.37
CA LYS A 562 6.33 4.83 31.66
C LYS A 562 7.00 6.17 31.98
N LYS A 563 8.31 6.29 31.77
CA LYS A 563 9.03 7.57 31.92
C LYS A 563 8.58 8.64 30.93
N LEU A 564 8.12 8.23 29.74
CA LEU A 564 7.62 9.14 28.74
C LEU A 564 6.14 9.50 28.92
N ALA A 565 5.47 8.95 29.92
CA ALA A 565 4.02 9.13 30.12
C ALA A 565 3.22 8.74 28.86
N ILE A 566 3.50 7.54 28.33
CA ILE A 566 2.80 6.92 27.22
C ILE A 566 2.24 5.58 27.69
N ALA A 567 0.93 5.51 27.80
CA ALA A 567 0.25 4.33 28.32
C ALA A 567 0.10 3.23 27.25
N SER A 568 -0.20 3.58 26.01
CA SER A 568 -0.41 2.65 24.89
C SER A 568 0.43 3.03 23.68
N PRO A 569 1.71 2.58 23.58
CA PRO A 569 2.61 3.02 22.52
C PRO A 569 2.40 2.33 21.16
N PHE A 570 1.74 1.16 21.10
CA PHE A 570 1.68 0.31 19.92
C PHE A 570 0.27 0.11 19.36
N ARG A 571 -0.74 0.61 20.04
CA ARG A 571 -2.14 0.59 19.60
C ARG A 571 -2.88 1.83 20.09
N CYS A 572 -3.97 2.16 19.43
CA CYS A 572 -4.87 3.22 19.84
C CYS A 572 -6.03 2.58 20.64
N PRO A 573 -6.13 2.79 21.96
CA PRO A 573 -7.16 2.19 22.82
C PRO A 573 -8.46 2.99 22.73
N TRP A 574 -9.14 2.92 21.58
CA TRP A 574 -10.34 3.70 21.27
C TRP A 574 -11.49 3.49 22.26
N PRO A 575 -11.86 2.25 22.66
CA PRO A 575 -12.96 2.03 23.60
C PRO A 575 -12.70 2.70 24.95
N GLN A 576 -11.50 2.57 25.50
CA GLN A 576 -11.14 3.18 26.76
C GLN A 576 -11.09 4.71 26.65
N LEU A 577 -10.58 5.26 25.54
CA LEU A 577 -10.55 6.70 25.32
C LEU A 577 -11.97 7.29 25.28
N LEU A 578 -12.89 6.64 24.57
CA LEU A 578 -14.29 7.06 24.50
C LEU A 578 -14.98 6.96 25.87
N SER A 579 -14.78 5.86 26.59
CA SER A 579 -15.31 5.69 27.96
C SER A 579 -14.84 6.78 28.91
N GLU A 580 -13.56 7.18 28.85
CA GLU A 580 -13.01 8.25 29.71
C GLU A 580 -13.48 9.67 29.29
N TRP A 581 -13.96 9.85 28.05
CA TRP A 581 -14.52 11.13 27.61
C TRP A 581 -16.03 11.23 27.78
N ASN A 582 -16.74 10.12 27.88
CA ASN A 582 -18.18 10.06 28.09
C ASN A 582 -18.51 9.93 29.59
N ALA A 583 -19.54 10.63 30.04
CA ALA A 583 -20.08 10.48 31.36
C ALA A 583 -21.62 10.31 31.25
N PRO A 584 -22.19 9.22 31.75
CA PRO A 584 -21.55 8.04 32.36
C PRO A 584 -20.78 7.19 31.36
N PRO A 585 -19.78 6.39 31.79
CA PRO A 585 -19.05 5.48 30.92
C PRO A 585 -19.98 4.41 30.37
N THR A 586 -20.30 4.51 29.11
CA THR A 586 -21.03 3.46 28.37
C THR A 586 -20.01 2.58 27.67
N GLN A 587 -20.27 1.26 27.57
CA GLN A 587 -19.53 0.43 26.62
C GLN A 587 -20.04 0.77 25.21
N PRO A 588 -19.31 1.54 24.45
CA PRO A 588 -19.84 2.07 23.21
C PRO A 588 -19.57 1.13 22.07
N ASP A 589 -20.59 0.88 21.29
CA ASP A 589 -20.39 0.49 19.91
C ASP A 589 -19.69 1.65 19.19
N LEU A 590 -18.39 1.48 19.02
CA LEU A 590 -17.50 2.46 18.39
C LEU A 590 -17.83 2.58 16.90
N PHE A 591 -17.98 3.80 16.40
CA PHE A 591 -18.06 4.07 14.97
C PHE A 591 -17.33 5.35 14.56
N VAL A 592 -16.97 5.44 13.29
CA VAL A 592 -16.39 6.65 12.68
C VAL A 592 -17.51 7.44 12.00
N LEU A 593 -17.55 8.74 12.23
CA LEU A 593 -18.55 9.62 11.62
C LEU A 593 -18.34 9.66 10.09
N ARG A 594 -19.37 9.25 9.35
CA ARG A 594 -19.43 9.27 7.88
C ARG A 594 -20.63 10.02 7.33
N ASP A 595 -21.45 10.59 8.21
CA ASP A 595 -22.55 11.44 7.81
C ASP A 595 -22.01 12.70 7.12
N THR A 596 -22.23 12.80 5.81
CA THR A 596 -21.69 13.87 4.96
C THR A 596 -22.20 15.25 5.36
N GLU A 597 -23.46 15.35 5.79
CA GLU A 597 -24.05 16.60 6.26
C GLU A 597 -23.37 17.08 7.55
N GLN A 598 -23.21 16.18 8.51
CA GLN A 598 -22.55 16.50 9.78
C GLN A 598 -21.07 16.84 9.58
N LEU A 599 -20.35 16.12 8.73
CA LEU A 599 -18.95 16.42 8.40
C LEU A 599 -18.78 17.75 7.71
N ASN A 600 -19.71 18.13 6.82
CA ASN A 600 -19.73 19.46 6.18
C ASN A 600 -20.01 20.58 7.20
N LYS A 601 -21.00 20.39 8.09
CA LYS A 601 -21.28 21.33 9.20
C LYS A 601 -20.04 21.51 10.09
N LEU A 602 -19.34 20.43 10.44
CA LEU A 602 -18.09 20.48 11.21
C LEU A 602 -16.98 21.22 10.45
N THR A 603 -16.86 21.01 9.14
CA THR A 603 -15.89 21.73 8.30
C THR A 603 -16.16 23.22 8.28
N LEU A 604 -17.44 23.64 8.16
CA LEU A 604 -17.86 25.03 8.24
C LEU A 604 -17.59 25.62 9.64
N ALA A 605 -17.82 24.83 10.70
CA ALA A 605 -17.54 25.25 12.07
C ALA A 605 -16.03 25.47 12.31
N LEU A 606 -15.17 24.57 11.81
CA LEU A 606 -13.71 24.75 11.86
C LEU A 606 -13.23 25.97 11.08
N ASN A 607 -13.90 26.32 10.01
CA ASN A 607 -13.66 27.54 9.23
C ASN A 607 -14.37 28.77 9.80
N ARG A 608 -15.05 28.62 10.98
CA ARG A 608 -15.81 29.67 11.68
C ARG A 608 -16.96 30.30 10.90
N ARG A 609 -17.47 29.60 9.91
CA ARG A 609 -18.66 29.99 9.12
C ARG A 609 -19.96 29.46 9.71
N PHE A 610 -19.87 28.67 10.80
CA PHE A 610 -21.03 28.00 11.41
C PHE A 610 -20.82 27.83 12.93
N ASN A 611 -21.91 27.86 13.72
CA ASN A 611 -21.84 27.66 15.16
C ASN A 611 -21.89 26.16 15.51
N ILE A 612 -20.88 25.64 16.20
CA ILE A 612 -20.80 24.21 16.56
C ILE A 612 -21.94 23.76 17.49
N LYS A 613 -22.56 24.66 18.26
CA LYS A 613 -23.66 24.30 19.18
C LYS A 613 -24.87 23.70 18.45
N SER A 614 -24.99 23.97 17.14
CA SER A 614 -26.06 23.37 16.30
C SER A 614 -25.72 22.00 15.72
N VAL A 615 -24.49 21.49 15.94
CA VAL A 615 -24.09 20.14 15.49
C VAL A 615 -24.22 19.20 16.69
N GLN A 616 -25.24 18.36 16.68
CA GLN A 616 -25.39 17.29 17.67
C GLN A 616 -24.53 16.12 17.26
N LEU A 617 -23.41 15.88 17.99
CA LEU A 617 -22.51 14.76 17.72
C LEU A 617 -22.81 13.60 18.68
N PRO A 618 -22.97 12.39 18.17
CA PRO A 618 -23.11 11.20 19.01
C PRO A 618 -21.87 11.04 19.91
N PRO A 619 -22.03 10.66 21.21
CA PRO A 619 -20.90 10.57 22.14
C PRO A 619 -19.90 9.48 21.78
N ASN A 620 -20.35 8.41 21.11
CA ASN A 620 -19.53 7.24 20.80
C ASN A 620 -18.86 7.31 19.41
N CYS A 621 -18.88 8.47 18.75
CA CYS A 621 -18.28 8.61 17.45
C CYS A 621 -16.85 9.13 17.49
N LEU A 622 -16.06 8.67 16.53
CA LEU A 622 -14.75 9.20 16.18
C LEU A 622 -14.85 10.06 14.94
N ILE A 623 -14.25 11.24 15.00
CA ILE A 623 -14.25 12.20 13.90
C ILE A 623 -12.94 12.10 13.13
N PRO A 624 -12.99 11.85 11.81
CA PRO A 624 -11.80 11.74 10.97
C PRO A 624 -11.17 13.11 10.71
N LEU A 625 -9.87 13.24 10.99
CA LEU A 625 -9.11 14.48 10.83
C LEU A 625 -7.89 14.28 9.94
N LEU A 626 -7.62 15.29 9.15
CA LEU A 626 -6.35 15.51 8.48
C LEU A 626 -5.56 16.54 9.28
N LEU A 627 -4.35 16.14 9.68
CA LEU A 627 -3.45 16.95 10.51
C LEU A 627 -2.25 17.39 9.68
N THR A 628 -1.93 18.69 9.70
CA THR A 628 -0.70 19.20 9.08
C THR A 628 0.17 19.85 10.15
N LEU A 629 1.35 19.28 10.42
CA LEU A 629 2.26 19.81 11.42
C LEU A 629 2.84 21.16 10.98
N LYS A 630 2.93 22.09 11.91
CA LYS A 630 3.49 23.42 11.59
C LYS A 630 5.01 23.47 11.68
N THR A 631 5.61 22.58 12.46
CA THR A 631 7.06 22.54 12.69
C THR A 631 7.66 21.22 12.20
N ARG A 632 8.99 21.14 12.06
CA ARG A 632 9.71 19.91 11.66
C ARG A 632 9.51 18.79 12.69
N GLY A 633 9.44 17.56 12.23
CA GLY A 633 9.36 16.34 13.03
C GLY A 633 8.23 15.44 12.56
N ASN A 634 8.43 14.13 12.59
CA ASN A 634 7.42 13.13 12.29
C ASN A 634 6.95 12.49 13.61
N PRO A 635 5.68 12.65 14.01
CA PRO A 635 5.15 12.03 15.22
C PRO A 635 5.08 10.50 15.14
N GLY A 636 4.97 9.94 13.92
CA GLY A 636 4.80 8.51 13.70
C GLY A 636 3.36 8.02 13.95
N ASP A 637 3.17 6.73 13.72
CA ASP A 637 1.89 6.06 13.97
C ASP A 637 1.62 5.96 15.48
N ASN A 638 0.37 5.93 15.89
CA ASN A 638 -0.13 5.93 17.26
C ASN A 638 0.29 7.17 18.08
N ALA A 639 0.65 8.29 17.42
CA ALA A 639 0.94 9.53 18.09
C ALA A 639 -0.31 10.10 18.75
N LEU A 640 -0.13 10.72 19.93
CA LEU A 640 -1.20 11.32 20.70
C LEU A 640 -1.65 12.63 20.08
N ILE A 641 -2.95 12.85 20.02
CA ILE A 641 -3.57 14.13 19.72
C ILE A 641 -4.12 14.68 21.04
N CYS A 642 -3.59 15.84 21.47
CA CYS A 642 -3.88 16.42 22.77
C CYS A 642 -4.48 17.82 22.64
N LEU A 643 -5.28 18.22 23.64
CA LEU A 643 -5.82 19.55 23.76
C LEU A 643 -4.72 20.53 24.17
N PRO A 644 -4.65 21.72 23.53
CA PRO A 644 -3.74 22.77 23.96
C PRO A 644 -4.29 23.50 25.18
N LEU A 645 -3.40 24.02 26.04
CA LEU A 645 -3.73 24.98 27.07
C LEU A 645 -3.60 26.41 26.51
N ARG A 646 -4.24 27.38 27.13
CA ARG A 646 -4.11 28.80 26.75
C ARG A 646 -2.66 29.28 26.78
N THR A 647 -1.88 28.79 27.75
CA THR A 647 -0.44 29.10 27.89
C THR A 647 0.40 28.65 26.69
N ASP A 648 0.02 27.55 26.01
CA ASP A 648 0.76 27.05 24.86
C ASP A 648 0.70 28.01 23.64
N PHE A 649 -0.40 28.74 23.51
CA PHE A 649 -0.54 29.77 22.46
C PHE A 649 0.34 31.00 22.72
N ASN A 650 0.56 31.38 23.98
CA ASN A 650 1.38 32.53 24.34
C ASN A 650 2.87 32.23 24.11
N GLN A 651 3.34 31.05 24.47
CA GLN A 651 4.72 30.62 24.22
C GLN A 651 5.04 30.62 22.70
N ASN A 652 4.10 30.24 21.86
CA ASN A 652 4.27 30.27 20.41
C ASN A 652 4.40 31.70 19.83
N ARG A 653 3.88 32.73 20.51
CA ARG A 653 4.07 34.14 20.11
C ARG A 653 5.48 34.63 20.43
N LYS A 654 6.05 34.28 21.58
CA LYS A 654 7.44 34.63 21.97
C LYS A 654 8.47 33.94 21.05
N ASN A 655 8.20 32.70 20.65
CA ASN A 655 9.12 31.93 19.83
C ASN A 655 9.07 32.26 18.31
N ARG A 656 8.13 33.07 17.84
CA ARG A 656 8.07 33.50 16.43
C ARG A 656 9.19 34.43 15.98
N ALA A 657 9.88 35.08 16.94
CA ALA A 657 10.98 35.99 16.66
C ALA A 657 12.31 35.30 16.38
N ALA A 658 12.47 34.02 16.74
CA ALA A 658 13.61 33.19 16.42
C ALA A 658 13.18 32.10 15.42
N ASN A 659 13.97 31.78 14.40
CA ASN A 659 13.75 30.70 13.40
C ASN A 659 13.42 29.35 14.04
N ASP A 660 12.18 29.11 14.46
CA ASP A 660 11.89 28.31 15.61
C ASP A 660 11.52 26.86 15.27
N LEU A 661 12.48 26.00 15.52
CA LEU A 661 12.34 24.54 15.51
C LEU A 661 11.92 23.98 16.88
N SER A 662 11.74 24.86 17.89
CA SER A 662 11.47 24.47 19.29
C SER A 662 10.10 23.84 19.44
N PRO A 663 9.96 22.84 20.32
CA PRO A 663 8.67 22.27 20.67
C PRO A 663 7.82 23.31 21.42
N VAL A 664 6.50 23.26 21.25
CA VAL A 664 5.56 24.12 21.97
C VAL A 664 5.63 23.87 23.48
N TYR A 665 5.74 22.60 23.82
CA TYR A 665 5.87 22.14 25.21
C TYR A 665 6.67 20.83 25.22
N THR A 666 7.42 20.60 26.30
CA THR A 666 8.17 19.36 26.52
C THR A 666 7.67 18.65 27.76
N GLU A 667 7.13 17.45 27.62
CA GLU A 667 6.67 16.62 28.73
C GLU A 667 7.80 16.33 29.72
N PRO A 668 7.62 16.54 31.03
CA PRO A 668 8.59 16.17 32.06
C PRO A 668 8.79 14.64 32.09
N LEU A 669 10.01 14.20 32.39
CA LEU A 669 10.26 12.78 32.60
C LEU A 669 9.66 12.35 33.95
N ARG A 670 8.80 11.31 33.91
CA ARG A 670 8.24 10.72 35.13
C ARG A 670 9.18 9.69 35.74
N LYS A 671 9.09 9.51 37.07
CA LYS A 671 9.71 8.37 37.74
C LYS A 671 9.02 7.07 37.29
N ASP A 672 9.79 6.02 37.12
CA ASP A 672 9.25 4.69 36.74
C ASP A 672 9.05 3.86 38.01
N PRO A 673 7.81 3.67 38.48
CA PRO A 673 7.54 2.96 39.74
C PRO A 673 7.94 1.48 39.67
N ALA A 674 7.85 0.85 38.50
CA ALA A 674 8.18 -0.56 38.32
C ALA A 674 9.69 -0.82 38.15
N HIS A 675 10.55 0.20 38.22
CA HIS A 675 12.00 0.02 38.02
C HIS A 675 12.66 -0.85 39.09
N PRO A 676 12.44 -0.61 40.41
CA PRO A 676 13.03 -1.45 41.44
C PRO A 676 12.56 -2.89 41.36
N GLU A 677 11.28 -3.11 41.12
CA GLU A 677 10.67 -4.43 40.99
C GLU A 677 11.25 -5.22 39.80
N ARG A 678 11.42 -4.57 38.64
CA ARG A 678 12.11 -5.19 37.49
C ARG A 678 13.55 -5.60 37.80
N LEU A 679 14.28 -4.80 38.58
CA LEU A 679 15.62 -5.14 39.01
C LEU A 679 15.63 -6.33 39.97
N ALA A 680 14.71 -6.34 40.93
CA ALA A 680 14.56 -7.44 41.88
C ALA A 680 14.21 -8.76 41.15
N LEU A 681 13.21 -8.75 40.29
CA LEU A 681 12.80 -9.91 39.49
C LEU A 681 13.96 -10.46 38.64
N ARG A 682 14.73 -9.56 38.00
CA ARG A 682 15.89 -9.95 37.23
C ARG A 682 17.00 -10.60 38.08
N ARG A 683 17.31 -10.01 39.27
CA ARG A 683 18.29 -10.53 40.22
C ARG A 683 17.89 -11.93 40.70
N ALA A 684 16.63 -12.09 41.13
CA ALA A 684 16.08 -13.36 41.58
C ALA A 684 16.16 -14.44 40.47
N HIS A 685 15.77 -14.14 39.26
CA HIS A 685 15.82 -15.05 38.11
C HIS A 685 17.28 -15.49 37.82
N LEU A 686 18.22 -14.56 37.76
CA LEU A 686 19.63 -14.86 37.52
C LEU A 686 20.24 -15.70 38.62
N ALA A 687 19.92 -15.44 39.88
CA ALA A 687 20.34 -16.22 41.01
C ALA A 687 19.80 -17.67 40.93
N HIS A 688 18.52 -17.81 40.56
CA HIS A 688 17.89 -19.14 40.35
C HIS A 688 18.57 -19.92 39.21
N LEU A 689 18.81 -19.31 38.07
CA LEU A 689 19.52 -19.94 36.94
C LEU A 689 20.97 -20.34 37.32
N LYS A 690 21.66 -19.49 38.13
CA LYS A 690 23.00 -19.80 38.67
C LYS A 690 22.98 -21.04 39.58
N ARG A 691 22.00 -21.18 40.46
CA ARG A 691 21.80 -22.35 41.31
C ARG A 691 21.57 -23.62 40.48
N LEU A 692 20.69 -23.58 39.48
CA LEU A 692 20.44 -24.70 38.56
C LEU A 692 21.68 -25.12 37.79
N ARG A 693 22.48 -24.17 37.32
CA ARG A 693 23.76 -24.41 36.66
C ARG A 693 24.76 -25.08 37.60
N ALA A 694 24.87 -24.59 38.84
CA ALA A 694 25.77 -25.15 39.86
C ALA A 694 25.40 -26.58 40.20
N ARG A 695 24.09 -26.88 40.39
CA ARG A 695 23.59 -28.26 40.62
C ARG A 695 24.00 -29.19 39.44
N ARG A 696 23.84 -28.76 38.23
CA ARG A 696 24.22 -29.54 37.04
C ARG A 696 25.72 -29.79 36.98
N VAL A 697 26.56 -28.80 37.31
CA VAL A 697 28.01 -28.95 37.32
C VAL A 697 28.45 -29.93 38.41
N ARG A 698 27.84 -29.84 39.61
CA ARG A 698 28.09 -30.79 40.70
C ARG A 698 27.71 -32.22 40.30
N ALA A 699 26.52 -32.43 39.75
CA ALA A 699 26.08 -33.72 39.24
C ALA A 699 26.98 -34.29 38.13
N LYS A 700 27.47 -33.42 37.23
CA LYS A 700 28.43 -33.84 36.20
C LYS A 700 29.76 -34.32 36.81
N ARG A 701 30.29 -33.54 37.78
CA ARG A 701 31.55 -33.90 38.48
C ARG A 701 31.43 -35.17 39.29
N SER A 702 30.31 -35.37 39.98
CA SER A 702 30.04 -36.62 40.74
C SER A 702 30.02 -37.84 39.81
N ARG A 703 29.29 -37.80 38.70
CA ARG A 703 29.24 -38.91 37.72
C ARG A 703 30.56 -39.13 37.02
N GLN A 704 31.37 -38.09 36.74
CA GLN A 704 32.72 -38.25 36.19
C GLN A 704 33.68 -38.92 37.16
N ARG A 705 33.53 -38.68 38.47
CA ARG A 705 34.33 -39.38 39.51
C ARG A 705 33.92 -40.87 39.66
N ALA A 706 32.63 -41.15 39.50
CA ALA A 706 32.12 -42.54 39.60
C ALA A 706 32.46 -43.39 38.34
N SER A 707 32.74 -42.78 37.22
CA SER A 707 33.07 -43.48 35.95
C SER A 707 34.23 -42.73 35.24
N PRO A 708 35.51 -42.96 35.71
CA PRO A 708 36.68 -42.35 35.06
C PRO A 708 36.82 -42.85 33.63
N GLY A 709 37.06 -41.89 32.68
CA GLY A 709 37.30 -42.23 31.27
C GLY A 709 36.03 -42.18 30.36
N GLN A 710 34.82 -42.17 30.95
CA GLN A 710 33.58 -42.07 30.16
C GLN A 710 33.10 -40.61 29.97
N LEU A 711 32.61 -40.32 28.77
CA LEU A 711 32.07 -39.01 28.43
C LEU A 711 30.67 -38.80 29.05
N VAL A 712 30.63 -38.16 30.22
CA VAL A 712 29.37 -37.91 30.94
C VAL A 712 28.62 -36.73 30.32
N ARG A 713 27.45 -37.00 29.75
CA ARG A 713 26.50 -36.00 29.29
C ARG A 713 25.31 -35.93 30.25
N ILE A 714 25.09 -34.77 30.88
CA ILE A 714 23.88 -34.52 31.68
C ILE A 714 22.93 -33.65 30.86
N ALA A 715 21.70 -34.08 30.75
CA ALA A 715 20.65 -33.32 30.08
C ALA A 715 20.54 -31.90 30.67
N LYS A 716 20.28 -30.90 29.80
CA LYS A 716 19.99 -29.56 30.28
C LYS A 716 18.60 -29.58 30.93
N PRO A 717 18.45 -29.00 32.15
CA PRO A 717 17.13 -28.92 32.75
C PRO A 717 16.18 -28.16 31.85
N ALA A 718 14.91 -28.56 31.80
CA ALA A 718 13.87 -27.92 31.03
C ALA A 718 13.46 -26.58 31.68
N ASN A 719 14.28 -25.55 31.52
CA ASN A 719 14.03 -24.20 32.06
C ASN A 719 13.03 -23.38 31.23
N ALA A 720 12.39 -24.00 30.26
CA ALA A 720 11.52 -23.24 29.31
C ALA A 720 10.31 -22.61 30.01
N THR A 721 9.72 -23.30 30.99
CA THR A 721 8.59 -22.78 31.80
C THR A 721 9.00 -21.59 32.65
N LEU A 722 10.09 -21.76 33.44
CA LEU A 722 10.65 -20.67 34.28
C LEU A 722 11.01 -19.42 33.44
N ILE A 723 11.57 -19.62 32.26
CA ILE A 723 11.91 -18.50 31.37
C ILE A 723 10.63 -17.84 30.83
N ARG A 724 9.59 -18.61 30.46
CA ARG A 724 8.32 -18.06 30.01
C ARG A 724 7.62 -17.23 31.10
N GLU A 725 7.54 -17.77 32.31
CA GLU A 725 6.93 -17.08 33.44
C GLU A 725 7.64 -15.78 33.80
N GLN A 726 8.99 -15.83 33.87
CA GLN A 726 9.79 -14.64 34.10
C GLN A 726 9.62 -13.59 32.97
N LEU A 727 9.56 -14.05 31.70
CA LEU A 727 9.32 -13.17 30.57
C LEU A 727 7.92 -12.55 30.62
N ALA A 728 6.89 -13.30 31.04
CA ALA A 728 5.51 -12.80 31.17
C ALA A 728 5.44 -11.70 32.24
N LYS A 729 5.92 -11.98 33.46
CA LYS A 729 6.00 -10.98 34.54
C LYS A 729 6.81 -9.74 34.15
N MET A 730 7.97 -9.95 33.48
CA MET A 730 8.82 -8.86 33.04
C MET A 730 8.12 -8.00 31.96
N ARG A 731 7.32 -8.61 31.06
CA ARG A 731 6.56 -7.88 30.03
C ARG A 731 5.52 -6.97 30.66
N GLU A 732 4.80 -7.45 31.64
CA GLU A 732 3.77 -6.68 32.36
C GLU A 732 4.35 -5.49 33.13
N LEU A 733 5.50 -5.68 33.78
CA LEU A 733 6.22 -4.60 34.45
C LEU A 733 6.74 -3.52 33.48
N TRP A 734 7.03 -3.85 32.22
CA TRP A 734 7.40 -2.89 31.19
C TRP A 734 6.20 -2.17 30.56
N LEU A 735 5.16 -2.92 30.22
CA LEU A 735 3.94 -2.44 29.55
C LEU A 735 2.76 -3.27 30.06
N PRO A 736 1.91 -2.74 30.94
CA PRO A 736 0.71 -3.44 31.42
C PRO A 736 -0.25 -3.68 30.23
N ALA A 737 -1.00 -4.77 30.31
CA ALA A 737 -1.99 -5.11 29.29
C ALA A 737 -3.11 -4.06 29.20
N SER A 738 -3.54 -3.53 30.34
CA SER A 738 -4.54 -2.47 30.42
C SER A 738 -3.94 -1.25 31.12
N PRO A 739 -3.87 -0.10 30.44
CA PRO A 739 -3.42 1.14 31.04
C PRO A 739 -4.47 1.73 31.99
N GLU A 740 -4.04 2.34 33.09
CA GLU A 740 -4.94 2.91 34.12
C GLU A 740 -5.75 4.10 33.60
N SER A 741 -5.14 5.00 32.85
CA SER A 741 -5.79 6.13 32.20
C SER A 741 -5.16 6.46 30.85
N ILE A 742 -5.99 6.81 29.90
CA ILE A 742 -5.58 7.22 28.54
C ILE A 742 -5.75 8.72 28.38
N ARG A 743 -6.87 9.30 28.80
CA ARG A 743 -7.13 10.75 28.69
C ARG A 743 -6.10 11.56 29.47
N GLY A 744 -5.83 11.17 30.73
CA GLY A 744 -4.92 11.86 31.67
C GLY A 744 -3.49 11.31 31.68
N GLN A 745 -3.10 10.49 30.71
CA GLN A 745 -1.78 9.84 30.70
C GLN A 745 -0.60 10.82 30.69
N CYS A 746 -0.77 12.04 30.20
CA CYS A 746 0.27 13.07 30.08
C CYS A 746 -0.23 14.43 30.56
N SER A 747 0.65 15.44 30.55
CA SER A 747 0.33 16.82 31.03
C SER A 747 -0.71 17.55 30.18
N ARG A 748 -1.05 17.01 29.04
CA ARG A 748 -2.11 17.50 28.15
C ARG A 748 -3.13 16.41 27.94
N GLU A 749 -4.43 16.75 28.02
CA GLU A 749 -5.49 15.75 27.83
C GLU A 749 -5.45 15.17 26.43
N CYS A 750 -5.32 13.84 26.36
CA CYS A 750 -5.40 13.10 25.12
C CYS A 750 -6.87 12.91 24.73
N PHE A 751 -7.24 13.27 23.47
CA PHE A 751 -8.60 13.11 22.95
C PHE A 751 -8.64 12.39 21.60
N GLY A 752 -7.47 11.96 21.08
CA GLY A 752 -7.38 11.22 19.83
C GLY A 752 -5.99 10.68 19.55
N TYR A 753 -5.89 9.97 18.42
CA TYR A 753 -4.63 9.38 17.97
C TYR A 753 -4.45 9.56 16.47
N VAL A 754 -3.18 9.67 16.04
CA VAL A 754 -2.77 9.62 14.65
C VAL A 754 -2.61 8.16 14.24
N THR A 755 -3.38 7.70 13.30
CA THR A 755 -3.30 6.31 12.79
C THR A 755 -2.17 6.13 11.78
N GLN A 756 -1.94 7.15 10.95
CA GLN A 756 -0.86 7.16 9.95
C GLN A 756 -0.28 8.55 9.80
N SER A 757 1.04 8.64 9.62
CA SER A 757 1.69 9.92 9.32
C SER A 757 2.90 9.74 8.40
N CYS A 758 3.05 10.68 7.46
CA CYS A 758 4.25 10.76 6.64
C CYS A 758 4.58 12.21 6.27
N PHE A 759 5.77 12.41 5.71
CA PHE A 759 6.11 13.70 5.10
C PHE A 759 5.37 13.85 3.78
N SER A 760 4.50 14.85 3.68
CA SER A 760 3.82 15.23 2.45
C SER A 760 4.72 16.09 1.59
N LEU A 761 4.87 15.71 0.33
CA LEU A 761 5.66 16.47 -0.64
C LEU A 761 4.85 17.65 -1.23
N SER A 762 3.52 17.53 -1.26
CA SER A 762 2.64 18.64 -1.68
C SER A 762 2.62 19.76 -0.65
N GLU A 763 2.58 19.43 0.64
CA GLU A 763 2.56 20.41 1.73
C GLU A 763 3.95 20.87 2.17
N GLY A 764 5.01 20.14 1.81
CA GLY A 764 6.37 20.38 2.33
C GLY A 764 6.51 20.14 3.85
N ARG A 765 5.53 19.46 4.46
CA ARG A 765 5.40 19.25 5.90
C ARG A 765 4.93 17.83 6.20
N VAL A 766 4.95 17.45 7.47
CA VAL A 766 4.38 16.16 7.87
C VAL A 766 2.87 16.31 7.99
N THR A 767 2.16 15.45 7.28
CA THR A 767 0.71 15.27 7.38
C THR A 767 0.40 13.93 8.03
N GLY A 768 -0.73 13.84 8.68
CA GLY A 768 -1.21 12.61 9.31
C GLY A 768 -2.72 12.50 9.24
N LEU A 769 -3.18 11.28 9.14
CA LEU A 769 -4.58 10.91 9.33
C LEU A 769 -4.76 10.51 10.79
N GLY A 770 -5.76 11.07 11.45
CA GLY A 770 -6.07 10.78 12.84
C GLY A 770 -7.56 10.81 13.11
N TYR A 771 -7.91 10.33 14.28
CA TYR A 771 -9.30 10.31 14.74
C TYR A 771 -9.35 10.87 16.16
N VAL A 772 -10.43 11.61 16.45
CA VAL A 772 -10.64 12.24 17.75
C VAL A 772 -12.05 11.98 18.25
N THR A 773 -12.23 12.03 19.56
CA THR A 773 -13.54 11.90 20.20
C THR A 773 -14.39 13.15 19.99
N ALA A 774 -15.69 13.01 19.84
CA ALA A 774 -16.63 14.11 19.67
C ALA A 774 -16.55 15.11 20.83
N ARG A 775 -16.60 14.62 22.07
CA ARG A 775 -16.52 15.46 23.29
C ARG A 775 -15.18 16.20 23.40
N GLY A 776 -14.07 15.55 22.98
CA GLY A 776 -12.76 16.20 22.93
C GLY A 776 -12.72 17.33 21.91
N LEU A 777 -13.37 17.16 20.76
CA LEU A 777 -13.49 18.20 19.73
C LEU A 777 -14.36 19.37 20.22
N GLU A 778 -15.49 19.12 20.88
CA GLU A 778 -16.32 20.16 21.51
C GLU A 778 -15.50 21.00 22.51
N LYS A 779 -14.66 20.33 23.33
CA LYS A 779 -13.76 21.02 24.27
C LYS A 779 -12.71 21.85 23.54
N LEU A 780 -12.18 21.38 22.42
CA LEU A 780 -11.24 22.15 21.59
C LEU A 780 -11.87 23.45 21.08
N PHE A 781 -13.13 23.43 20.65
CA PHE A 781 -13.85 24.63 20.21
C PHE A 781 -14.00 25.68 21.33
N LYS A 782 -14.21 25.24 22.58
CA LYS A 782 -14.28 26.13 23.76
C LYS A 782 -12.93 26.76 24.10
N ILE A 783 -11.82 26.04 23.86
CA ILE A 783 -10.46 26.53 24.13
C ILE A 783 -9.98 27.50 23.04
N CYS A 784 -10.25 27.18 21.77
CA CYS A 784 -9.78 27.95 20.61
C CYS A 784 -10.80 29.02 20.18
N THR A 785 -10.94 30.07 20.94
CA THR A 785 -11.92 31.16 20.70
C THR A 785 -11.51 32.11 19.57
N LYS A 786 -10.22 32.28 19.26
CA LYS A 786 -9.69 33.19 18.21
C LYS A 786 -8.66 32.46 17.34
N GLY A 787 -8.65 32.77 16.03
CA GLY A 787 -7.67 32.23 15.06
C GLY A 787 -7.97 30.79 14.59
N ALA A 788 -7.07 30.18 13.82
CA ALA A 788 -7.23 28.84 13.29
C ALA A 788 -7.15 27.77 14.41
N PHE A 789 -7.97 26.74 14.28
CA PHE A 789 -7.95 25.62 15.22
C PHE A 789 -6.64 24.86 15.13
N LYS A 790 -6.05 24.61 16.29
CA LYS A 790 -4.78 23.90 16.42
C LYS A 790 -4.88 22.86 17.53
N VAL A 791 -4.28 21.71 17.29
CA VAL A 791 -4.12 20.64 18.28
C VAL A 791 -2.65 20.42 18.57
N LEU A 792 -2.34 19.82 19.68
CA LEU A 792 -0.99 19.37 20.01
C LEU A 792 -0.81 17.93 19.63
N VAL A 793 0.25 17.64 18.86
CA VAL A 793 0.60 16.27 18.47
C VAL A 793 1.92 15.87 19.12
N ARG A 794 1.94 14.68 19.73
CA ARG A 794 3.12 14.11 20.38
C ARG A 794 3.36 12.68 19.94
N GLY A 795 4.55 12.39 19.40
CA GLY A 795 4.94 11.04 19.04
C GLY A 795 5.22 10.15 20.25
N THR A 796 4.95 8.85 20.14
CA THR A 796 5.11 7.88 21.24
C THR A 796 6.54 7.75 21.78
N LYS A 797 7.55 8.12 20.99
CA LYS A 797 8.97 8.09 21.39
C LYS A 797 9.54 9.48 21.70
N SER A 798 8.69 10.51 21.71
CA SER A 798 9.09 11.91 21.90
C SER A 798 8.43 12.50 23.13
N ARG A 799 9.10 13.47 23.74
CA ARG A 799 8.55 14.32 24.81
C ARG A 799 7.97 15.61 24.26
N CYS A 800 8.27 15.93 23.01
CA CYS A 800 7.97 17.22 22.41
C CYS A 800 6.57 17.26 21.81
N TYR A 801 5.78 18.24 22.23
CA TYR A 801 4.49 18.58 21.62
C TYR A 801 4.68 19.61 20.49
N ARG A 802 3.96 19.40 19.41
CA ARG A 802 3.97 20.29 18.24
C ARG A 802 2.56 20.66 17.84
N PHE A 803 2.36 21.89 17.40
CA PHE A 803 1.08 22.29 16.84
C PHE A 803 0.86 21.66 15.45
N ALA A 804 -0.35 21.16 15.26
CA ALA A 804 -0.88 20.79 13.95
C ALA A 804 -2.14 21.61 13.67
N SER A 805 -2.31 22.04 12.43
CA SER A 805 -3.59 22.51 11.92
C SER A 805 -4.49 21.31 11.65
N VAL A 806 -5.78 21.53 11.83
CA VAL A 806 -6.82 20.51 11.74
C VAL A 806 -7.74 20.82 10.58
N LYS A 807 -8.07 19.80 9.79
CA LYS A 807 -9.09 19.83 8.76
C LYS A 807 -9.95 18.56 8.94
N VAL A 808 -11.26 18.70 8.94
CA VAL A 808 -12.17 17.54 8.91
C VAL A 808 -12.03 16.88 7.55
N ARG A 809 -11.98 15.56 7.54
CA ARG A 809 -11.97 14.79 6.33
C ARG A 809 -13.40 14.44 5.95
N VAL A 810 -13.85 14.93 4.81
CA VAL A 810 -15.10 14.55 4.15
C VAL A 810 -14.72 13.59 3.04
N GLU A 811 -15.32 12.40 3.01
CA GLU A 811 -15.04 11.36 2.01
C GLU A 811 -15.95 11.48 0.78
#